data_8e72ca25ad92486dcebce6272e07f29e
#
_entry.id   8e72ca25ad92486dcebce6272e07f29e
#
_cell.length_a   1.000
_cell.length_b   1.000
_cell.length_c   1.000
_cell.angle_alpha   90.00
_cell.angle_beta   90.00
_cell.angle_gamma   90.00
#
_symmetry.space_group_name_H-M   'P 1'
#
loop_
_entity.id
_entity.type
_entity.pdbx_description
1 polymer ?
#
loop_
_entity_poly.entity_id
_entity_poly.type
_entity_poly.pdbx_seq_one_letter_code
_entity_poly.pdbx_strand_id
1 'polypeptide(L)'
;NGQNLYPQDIESTLEREIELLMPGRLAAFATTEARQAEGIGLALEVGRTTRRMIKPAMICATIAETMSDTLGIAPQVILLLEPKTLPRTTSGKLQRAACRQGWERGELSVFAGWQDGRMLEEGASAPAETSAQVGPTLLPEVVAAWQAALERDDLDSNAHFFTWGGDSVGAMQMLSRVERDLGLTIEPAVLFEHPRLGDFSRWVSKQSANGQEVHPITLLPDDAEPLQSFAQQRLWFLGQLEGGSSAYHLCGEWQFMGSLDEDALQRSLDALAERHESLRTVFAETDENRGLQRIQPAAPVTVQSHDLSGEDSPASALDNLSRALVSQPMDLEQGPLWQVHRVRLGDSDHRLLMVIHHIIADGWSAQVLVKEFGQLYTAFAQGHDPDLPVLPIRYADYAHWHRETMEAGEAERQLSWWKQQLGDEHPVLELPTDRPRPESQSHRGARVAFAFPEPLSEKLRQLARDQGVTLFMVMLALYKTQLYRYSGQRDLRIGVPVSGRSRPETEGLVGLFVNTLVLRSQPVATQGFTDFLASVRDATLGAQAHADLPFEQLVDALQPERNLRHNPLCQVKFTQQFPLPENVGLPGATLTMRQRDDDSAHFDLGFDITDQPGGIEGTEGIEGIKGVLTYACDLFDEPRIREFAEELVNLAEQVTANPSRPLGELELLATPSALEGPKADFPVGDLVSLWNGHIQSTIGQQALQYEDQSFDYGWLEAESNRLAQHLQRQGVAAESSVGLCLDRSPEFVVGVLAVLKAGGAFVPLDPKWPSDR
;
A
#
# COMPACT_ATOMS: atom_id res chain seq x y z
N ASN A 1 14.49 8.10 -32.37
CA ASN A 1 13.55 9.04 -32.98
C ASN A 1 13.95 9.52 -34.38
N GLY A 2 15.07 9.08 -35.00
CA GLY A 2 15.42 9.34 -36.43
C GLY A 2 15.78 10.81 -36.77
N GLN A 3 16.01 11.68 -35.81
CA GLN A 3 16.50 13.03 -36.04
C GLN A 3 18.04 13.03 -35.89
N ASN A 4 18.74 13.50 -36.94
CA ASN A 4 20.19 13.75 -36.85
C ASN A 4 20.39 15.06 -36.06
N LEU A 5 20.90 14.97 -34.84
CA LEU A 5 21.32 16.10 -34.03
C LEU A 5 22.84 16.38 -34.27
N TYR A 6 23.15 17.57 -34.74
CA TYR A 6 24.52 17.97 -34.90
C TYR A 6 25.05 18.57 -33.59
N PRO A 7 26.31 18.30 -33.20
CA PRO A 7 26.92 18.87 -31.99
C PRO A 7 26.76 20.40 -31.86
N GLN A 8 26.77 21.11 -32.96
CA GLN A 8 26.64 22.57 -33.01
C GLN A 8 25.23 23.04 -32.61
N ASP A 9 24.18 22.26 -32.92
CA ASP A 9 22.82 22.60 -32.59
C ASP A 9 22.57 22.42 -31.08
N ILE A 10 23.20 21.41 -30.49
CA ILE A 10 23.16 21.17 -29.03
C ILE A 10 23.88 22.31 -28.30
N GLU A 11 25.11 22.64 -28.73
CA GLU A 11 25.93 23.72 -28.16
C GLU A 11 25.20 25.06 -28.20
N SER A 12 24.70 25.45 -29.39
CA SER A 12 24.01 26.74 -29.57
C SER A 12 22.70 26.83 -28.83
N THR A 13 21.96 25.72 -28.67
CA THR A 13 20.72 25.67 -27.89
C THR A 13 21.01 25.85 -26.41
N LEU A 14 21.94 25.10 -25.84
CA LEU A 14 22.29 25.20 -24.43
C LEU A 14 22.93 26.57 -24.08
N GLU A 15 23.77 27.13 -24.95
CA GLU A 15 24.34 28.46 -24.76
C GLU A 15 23.31 29.59 -24.82
N ARG A 16 22.20 29.41 -25.52
CA ARG A 16 21.10 30.35 -25.58
C ARG A 16 20.16 30.28 -24.37
N GLU A 17 19.84 29.08 -23.92
CA GLU A 17 18.84 28.83 -22.86
C GLU A 17 19.45 28.96 -21.46
N ILE A 18 20.76 28.78 -21.29
CA ILE A 18 21.43 28.81 -20.00
C ILE A 18 22.38 30.02 -19.92
N GLU A 19 21.96 31.10 -19.26
CA GLU A 19 22.73 32.34 -19.09
C GLU A 19 24.13 32.15 -18.46
N LEU A 20 24.35 31.06 -17.74
CA LEU A 20 25.62 30.70 -17.10
C LEU A 20 26.67 30.21 -18.10
N LEU A 21 26.24 29.77 -19.28
CA LEU A 21 27.14 29.25 -20.33
C LEU A 21 27.62 30.40 -21.19
N MET A 22 28.96 30.58 -21.26
CA MET A 22 29.54 31.57 -22.15
C MET A 22 29.70 30.98 -23.57
N PRO A 23 29.30 31.70 -24.60
CA PRO A 23 29.43 31.24 -25.99
C PRO A 23 30.81 30.69 -26.33
N GLY A 24 30.85 29.53 -26.98
CA GLY A 24 32.06 28.85 -27.40
C GLY A 24 32.82 28.15 -26.26
N ARG A 25 32.28 27.99 -25.09
CA ARG A 25 32.89 27.27 -23.94
C ARG A 25 32.25 25.93 -23.63
N LEU A 26 31.40 25.44 -24.49
CA LEU A 26 30.77 24.16 -24.45
C LEU A 26 31.12 23.35 -25.69
N ALA A 27 31.45 22.09 -25.55
CA ALA A 27 31.65 21.14 -26.63
C ALA A 27 30.76 19.90 -26.41
N ALA A 28 29.94 19.59 -27.41
CA ALA A 28 29.14 18.36 -27.45
C ALA A 28 29.90 17.32 -28.30
N PHE A 29 29.93 16.07 -27.81
CA PHE A 29 30.62 14.97 -28.51
C PHE A 29 29.84 13.65 -28.31
N ALA A 30 30.00 12.73 -29.27
CA ALA A 30 29.40 11.41 -29.16
C ALA A 30 30.15 10.55 -28.14
N THR A 31 29.39 9.86 -27.26
CA THR A 31 29.91 8.81 -26.38
C THR A 31 29.41 7.46 -26.88
N THR A 32 30.09 6.38 -26.51
CA THR A 32 29.64 5.02 -26.85
C THR A 32 29.10 4.35 -25.60
N GLU A 33 27.80 3.99 -25.59
CA GLU A 33 27.23 3.17 -24.53
C GLU A 33 27.75 1.74 -24.63
N ALA A 34 27.72 1.02 -23.48
CA ALA A 34 28.03 -0.40 -23.39
C ALA A 34 27.12 -1.30 -24.27
N ARG A 35 26.01 -0.74 -24.78
CA ARG A 35 25.03 -1.40 -25.67
C ARG A 35 25.14 -0.99 -27.16
N GLN A 36 26.23 -0.39 -27.61
CA GLN A 36 26.43 0.08 -28.99
C GLN A 36 25.45 1.20 -29.43
N ALA A 37 24.75 1.87 -28.52
CA ALA A 37 24.00 3.08 -28.82
C ALA A 37 24.91 4.33 -28.68
N GLU A 38 24.80 5.32 -29.59
CA GLU A 38 25.51 6.58 -29.49
C GLU A 38 24.85 7.48 -28.44
N GLY A 39 25.59 7.79 -27.37
CA GLY A 39 25.17 8.76 -26.33
C GLY A 39 25.76 10.15 -26.58
N ILE A 40 25.33 11.14 -25.81
CA ILE A 40 25.83 12.54 -25.91
C ILE A 40 26.61 12.89 -24.65
N GLY A 41 27.87 13.27 -24.85
CA GLY A 41 28.74 13.86 -23.84
C GLY A 41 28.87 15.37 -24.02
N LEU A 42 28.92 16.11 -22.92
CA LEU A 42 29.13 17.55 -22.88
C LEU A 42 30.39 17.86 -22.07
N ALA A 43 31.30 18.71 -22.61
CA ALA A 43 32.44 19.25 -21.87
C ALA A 43 32.37 20.78 -21.87
N LEU A 44 32.39 21.39 -20.68
CA LEU A 44 32.20 22.83 -20.54
C LEU A 44 33.19 23.47 -19.56
N GLU A 45 33.71 24.64 -19.93
CA GLU A 45 34.53 25.46 -19.04
C GLU A 45 33.69 26.30 -18.10
N VAL A 46 33.91 26.15 -16.79
CA VAL A 46 33.21 26.91 -15.76
C VAL A 46 34.16 27.95 -15.14
N GLY A 47 33.73 29.22 -15.15
CA GLY A 47 34.49 30.31 -14.58
C GLY A 47 34.70 30.18 -13.06
N ARG A 48 35.86 30.68 -12.54
CA ARG A 48 36.19 30.58 -11.12
C ARG A 48 35.14 31.24 -10.20
N THR A 49 34.48 32.30 -10.67
CA THR A 49 33.40 32.98 -9.91
C THR A 49 32.17 32.10 -9.82
N THR A 50 31.72 31.53 -10.92
CA THR A 50 30.57 30.62 -11.00
C THR A 50 30.77 29.37 -10.12
N ARG A 51 31.98 28.79 -10.15
CA ARG A 51 32.35 27.64 -9.31
C ARG A 51 32.28 27.93 -7.80
N ARG A 52 32.47 29.19 -7.37
CA ARG A 52 32.35 29.59 -5.95
C ARG A 52 30.91 29.87 -5.53
N MET A 53 30.07 30.24 -6.48
CA MET A 53 28.68 30.66 -6.18
C MET A 53 27.66 29.53 -6.36
N ILE A 54 27.93 28.57 -7.24
CA ILE A 54 26.99 27.51 -7.60
C ILE A 54 27.66 26.16 -7.44
N LYS A 55 26.96 25.22 -6.77
CA LYS A 55 27.44 23.84 -6.60
C LYS A 55 27.50 23.12 -7.95
N PRO A 56 28.56 22.33 -8.24
CA PRO A 56 28.70 21.59 -9.51
C PRO A 56 27.49 20.75 -9.87
N ALA A 57 26.86 20.10 -8.88
CA ALA A 57 25.66 19.30 -9.06
C ALA A 57 24.48 20.11 -9.63
N MET A 58 24.30 21.36 -9.20
CA MET A 58 23.25 22.23 -9.74
C MET A 58 23.51 22.61 -11.20
N ILE A 59 24.78 22.87 -11.56
CA ILE A 59 25.15 23.20 -12.95
C ILE A 59 24.82 22.00 -13.86
N CYS A 60 25.22 20.80 -13.45
CA CYS A 60 24.93 19.57 -14.21
C CYS A 60 23.43 19.29 -14.32
N ALA A 61 22.68 19.44 -13.22
CA ALA A 61 21.23 19.25 -13.23
C ALA A 61 20.53 20.22 -14.17
N THR A 62 20.85 21.52 -14.11
CA THR A 62 20.28 22.54 -15.02
C THR A 62 20.57 22.22 -16.48
N ILE A 63 21.79 21.77 -16.80
CA ILE A 63 22.16 21.41 -18.19
C ILE A 63 21.38 20.18 -18.66
N ALA A 64 21.25 19.14 -17.80
CA ALA A 64 20.54 17.92 -18.12
C ALA A 64 19.04 18.18 -18.33
N GLU A 65 18.43 18.98 -17.46
CA GLU A 65 17.04 19.39 -17.54
C GLU A 65 16.77 20.23 -18.79
N THR A 66 17.54 21.29 -19.03
CA THR A 66 17.40 22.14 -20.23
C THR A 66 17.55 21.34 -21.53
N MET A 67 18.49 20.40 -21.58
CA MET A 67 18.68 19.55 -22.74
C MET A 67 17.52 18.59 -22.96
N SER A 68 16.97 18.02 -21.90
CA SER A 68 15.80 17.16 -21.97
C SER A 68 14.55 17.94 -22.42
N ASP A 69 14.33 19.13 -21.87
CA ASP A 69 13.14 19.96 -22.17
C ASP A 69 13.17 20.54 -23.59
N THR A 70 14.35 20.97 -24.07
CA THR A 70 14.46 21.67 -25.37
C THR A 70 14.75 20.75 -26.55
N LEU A 71 15.48 19.66 -26.31
CA LEU A 71 15.91 18.73 -27.36
C LEU A 71 15.30 17.33 -27.25
N GLY A 72 14.60 17.05 -26.14
CA GLY A 72 13.96 15.73 -25.88
C GLY A 72 14.98 14.60 -25.65
N ILE A 73 16.23 14.92 -25.28
CA ILE A 73 17.33 13.96 -25.11
C ILE A 73 18.13 14.34 -23.86
N ALA A 74 18.41 13.37 -22.99
CA ALA A 74 19.29 13.56 -21.85
C ALA A 74 20.76 13.36 -22.21
N PRO A 75 21.69 14.15 -21.66
CA PRO A 75 23.11 13.90 -21.81
C PRO A 75 23.53 12.68 -21.00
N GLN A 76 24.46 11.89 -21.53
CA GLN A 76 25.03 10.74 -20.81
C GLN A 76 26.16 11.19 -19.87
N VAL A 77 26.98 12.14 -20.30
CA VAL A 77 28.12 12.65 -19.54
C VAL A 77 28.17 14.16 -19.60
N ILE A 78 28.38 14.82 -18.46
CA ILE A 78 28.67 16.26 -18.37
C ILE A 78 29.98 16.44 -17.62
N LEU A 79 30.95 17.09 -18.25
CA LEU A 79 32.28 17.34 -17.71
C LEU A 79 32.46 18.83 -17.45
N LEU A 80 32.67 19.22 -16.22
CA LEU A 80 32.98 20.58 -15.81
C LEU A 80 34.50 20.74 -15.78
N LEU A 81 35.03 21.55 -16.70
CA LEU A 81 36.45 21.75 -16.90
C LEU A 81 36.94 23.05 -16.27
N GLU A 82 38.22 23.07 -15.89
CA GLU A 82 38.94 24.31 -15.52
C GLU A 82 38.94 25.31 -16.67
N PRO A 83 38.93 26.63 -16.42
CA PRO A 83 38.94 27.64 -17.45
C PRO A 83 40.22 27.53 -18.36
N LYS A 84 40.02 27.57 -19.65
CA LYS A 84 41.07 27.47 -20.72
C LYS A 84 41.64 26.04 -20.89
N THR A 85 40.92 25.00 -20.47
CA THR A 85 41.35 23.60 -20.66
C THR A 85 40.55 22.87 -21.73
N LEU A 86 39.49 23.48 -22.27
CA LEU A 86 38.72 22.90 -23.37
C LEU A 86 39.55 22.81 -24.63
N PRO A 87 39.76 21.63 -25.26
CA PRO A 87 40.61 21.43 -26.42
C PRO A 87 40.21 22.32 -27.61
N ARG A 88 41.21 23.07 -28.16
CA ARG A 88 41.02 23.97 -29.29
C ARG A 88 42.16 23.84 -30.28
N THR A 89 41.87 24.15 -31.54
CA THR A 89 42.91 24.30 -32.56
C THR A 89 43.74 25.58 -32.33
N THR A 90 44.86 25.70 -32.98
CA THR A 90 45.68 26.93 -32.97
C THR A 90 44.93 28.16 -33.48
N SER A 91 43.87 27.97 -34.28
CA SER A 91 42.96 29.03 -34.74
C SER A 91 41.77 29.28 -33.78
N GLY A 92 41.71 28.62 -32.61
CA GLY A 92 40.66 28.80 -31.56
C GLY A 92 39.40 28.01 -31.78
N LYS A 93 39.28 27.15 -32.80
CA LYS A 93 38.09 26.31 -33.02
C LYS A 93 38.05 25.12 -32.03
N LEU A 94 36.87 24.78 -31.54
CA LEU A 94 36.64 23.64 -30.66
C LEU A 94 37.02 22.31 -31.34
N GLN A 95 37.76 21.46 -30.62
CA GLN A 95 38.17 20.12 -31.06
C GLN A 95 37.33 19.05 -30.34
N ARG A 96 36.12 18.81 -30.83
CA ARG A 96 35.17 17.87 -30.23
C ARG A 96 35.70 16.42 -30.13
N ALA A 97 36.41 15.99 -31.16
CA ALA A 97 37.10 14.69 -31.17
C ALA A 97 38.18 14.60 -30.06
N ALA A 98 38.90 15.69 -29.81
CA ALA A 98 39.90 15.74 -28.74
C ALA A 98 39.24 15.77 -27.34
N CYS A 99 38.05 16.37 -27.22
CA CYS A 99 37.27 16.28 -25.97
C CYS A 99 36.84 14.81 -25.67
N ARG A 100 36.34 14.08 -26.67
CA ARG A 100 36.03 12.67 -26.57
C ARG A 100 37.26 11.84 -26.17
N GLN A 101 38.36 11.96 -26.96
CA GLN A 101 39.57 11.20 -26.70
C GLN A 101 40.19 11.55 -25.33
N GLY A 102 40.17 12.83 -24.96
CA GLY A 102 40.68 13.27 -23.67
C GLY A 102 39.81 12.77 -22.48
N TRP A 103 38.52 12.61 -22.70
CA TRP A 103 37.64 11.95 -21.71
C TRP A 103 37.96 10.45 -21.62
N GLU A 104 37.98 9.74 -22.74
CA GLU A 104 38.25 8.30 -22.81
C GLU A 104 39.65 7.94 -22.24
N ARG A 105 40.65 8.86 -22.32
CA ARG A 105 42.00 8.66 -21.78
C ARG A 105 42.24 9.27 -20.41
N GLY A 106 41.25 9.98 -19.85
CA GLY A 106 41.42 10.68 -18.58
C GLY A 106 42.39 11.87 -18.62
N GLU A 107 42.60 12.48 -19.78
CA GLU A 107 43.53 13.58 -19.98
C GLU A 107 42.92 14.98 -19.83
N LEU A 108 41.59 15.05 -19.67
CA LEU A 108 40.88 16.32 -19.44
C LEU A 108 40.98 16.77 -17.97
N SER A 109 41.21 18.06 -17.76
CA SER A 109 41.25 18.68 -16.44
C SER A 109 39.84 18.89 -15.92
N VAL A 110 39.18 17.81 -15.54
CA VAL A 110 37.80 17.77 -14.99
C VAL A 110 37.86 18.04 -13.48
N PHE A 111 37.22 19.10 -13.02
CA PHE A 111 37.10 19.36 -11.58
C PHE A 111 35.80 18.81 -10.99
N ALA A 112 34.79 18.56 -11.81
CA ALA A 112 33.57 17.83 -11.44
C ALA A 112 32.96 17.21 -12.69
N GLY A 113 32.43 16.02 -12.57
CA GLY A 113 31.75 15.30 -13.64
C GLY A 113 30.39 14.82 -13.20
N TRP A 114 29.55 14.56 -14.19
CA TRP A 114 28.26 13.94 -14.01
C TRP A 114 28.08 12.91 -15.12
N GLN A 115 27.61 11.73 -14.74
CA GLN A 115 27.37 10.63 -15.67
C GLN A 115 26.14 9.87 -15.27
N ASP A 116 25.22 9.64 -16.18
CA ASP A 116 24.00 8.84 -16.00
C ASP A 116 23.23 9.19 -14.72
N GLY A 117 23.01 10.49 -14.46
CA GLY A 117 22.27 10.97 -13.30
C GLY A 117 23.07 11.16 -12.01
N ARG A 118 24.38 10.92 -11.99
CA ARG A 118 25.21 10.98 -10.77
C ARG A 118 26.45 11.86 -10.94
N MET A 119 26.84 12.54 -9.86
CA MET A 119 28.12 13.25 -9.81
C MET A 119 29.27 12.25 -9.72
N LEU A 120 30.32 12.49 -10.52
CA LEU A 120 31.59 11.77 -10.43
C LEU A 120 32.46 12.40 -9.33
N GLU A 121 33.23 11.61 -8.58
CA GLU A 121 34.17 12.10 -7.58
C GLU A 121 35.26 12.95 -8.22
N GLU A 122 35.82 13.93 -7.47
CA GLU A 122 36.92 14.81 -7.97
C GLU A 122 38.10 13.98 -8.45
N GLY A 123 38.45 14.11 -9.73
CA GLY A 123 39.57 13.40 -10.35
C GLY A 123 39.17 12.11 -11.11
N ALA A 124 37.91 11.80 -11.27
CA ALA A 124 37.45 10.64 -12.03
C ALA A 124 37.72 10.85 -13.54
N SER A 125 38.60 10.03 -14.09
CA SER A 125 38.81 9.84 -15.55
C SER A 125 37.82 8.79 -16.05
N ALA A 126 37.54 8.79 -17.38
CA ALA A 126 36.84 7.65 -17.99
C ALA A 126 37.61 6.37 -17.65
N PRO A 127 36.91 5.25 -17.39
CA PRO A 127 37.58 3.99 -17.16
C PRO A 127 38.43 3.66 -18.39
N ALA A 128 39.76 3.71 -18.25
CA ALA A 128 40.70 3.24 -19.25
C ALA A 128 40.43 1.75 -19.46
N GLU A 129 40.18 1.34 -20.71
CA GLU A 129 40.31 -0.05 -21.11
C GLU A 129 41.76 -0.47 -20.93
N THR A 130 42.12 -0.94 -19.75
CA THR A 130 43.42 -1.57 -19.53
C THR A 130 43.32 -2.65 -18.49
N SER A 131 43.67 -3.84 -18.92
CA SER A 131 43.91 -5.05 -18.18
C SER A 131 42.69 -5.65 -17.46
N ALA A 132 42.51 -6.90 -17.76
CA ALA A 132 41.73 -7.87 -17.00
C ALA A 132 41.80 -7.61 -15.47
N GLN A 133 41.06 -6.65 -14.97
CA GLN A 133 40.61 -6.67 -13.59
C GLN A 133 39.37 -7.53 -13.61
N VAL A 134 39.47 -8.66 -12.90
CA VAL A 134 38.39 -9.48 -12.42
C VAL A 134 37.23 -8.53 -12.14
N GLY A 135 36.13 -8.64 -12.89
CA GLY A 135 34.87 -7.92 -12.59
C GLY A 135 34.56 -8.07 -11.11
N PRO A 136 33.77 -7.22 -10.48
CA PRO A 136 33.49 -7.37 -9.07
C PRO A 136 33.16 -8.84 -8.87
N THR A 137 33.95 -9.53 -8.02
CA THR A 137 33.74 -10.95 -7.77
C THR A 137 32.37 -11.00 -7.12
N LEU A 138 31.35 -11.32 -7.94
CA LEU A 138 30.01 -11.54 -7.43
C LEU A 138 30.10 -12.68 -6.44
N LEU A 139 29.64 -12.48 -5.22
CA LEU A 139 29.58 -13.54 -4.25
C LEU A 139 28.59 -14.60 -4.75
N PRO A 140 28.99 -15.86 -4.88
CA PRO A 140 28.11 -16.92 -5.38
C PRO A 140 26.81 -17.04 -4.58
N GLU A 141 26.88 -16.83 -3.28
CA GLU A 141 25.74 -16.85 -2.36
C GLU A 141 24.75 -15.74 -2.66
N VAL A 142 25.24 -14.51 -2.92
CA VAL A 142 24.40 -13.37 -3.30
C VAL A 142 23.76 -13.61 -4.65
N VAL A 143 24.51 -14.13 -5.63
CA VAL A 143 23.97 -14.45 -6.96
C VAL A 143 22.87 -15.50 -6.85
N ALA A 144 23.10 -16.59 -6.11
CA ALA A 144 22.12 -17.64 -5.92
C ALA A 144 20.84 -17.14 -5.23
N ALA A 145 20.99 -16.28 -4.21
CA ALA A 145 19.84 -15.67 -3.54
C ALA A 145 19.02 -14.77 -4.48
N TRP A 146 19.69 -13.98 -5.34
CA TRP A 146 19.03 -13.13 -6.34
C TRP A 146 18.34 -13.95 -7.42
N GLN A 147 19.01 -15.00 -7.93
CA GLN A 147 18.43 -15.92 -8.93
C GLN A 147 17.17 -16.57 -8.41
N ALA A 148 17.20 -17.05 -7.17
CA ALA A 148 16.04 -17.66 -6.54
C ALA A 148 14.90 -16.68 -6.28
N ALA A 149 15.18 -15.42 -5.91
CA ALA A 149 14.17 -14.42 -5.64
C ALA A 149 13.55 -13.81 -6.91
N LEU A 150 14.30 -13.77 -8.02
CA LEU A 150 13.86 -13.25 -9.31
C LEU A 150 13.41 -14.36 -10.29
N GLU A 151 13.55 -15.62 -9.88
CA GLU A 151 13.28 -16.80 -10.71
C GLU A 151 14.00 -16.76 -12.09
N ARG A 152 15.28 -16.30 -12.08
CA ARG A 152 16.08 -16.07 -13.28
C ARG A 152 17.52 -16.50 -13.10
N ASP A 153 18.08 -17.16 -14.13
CA ASP A 153 19.48 -17.60 -14.16
C ASP A 153 20.42 -16.65 -14.93
N ASP A 154 19.87 -15.67 -15.69
CA ASP A 154 20.60 -14.81 -16.63
C ASP A 154 21.01 -13.45 -16.01
N LEU A 155 21.30 -13.40 -14.71
CA LEU A 155 21.65 -12.16 -14.00
C LEU A 155 23.11 -11.74 -14.24
N ASP A 156 23.31 -10.48 -14.60
CA ASP A 156 24.62 -9.84 -14.67
C ASP A 156 24.86 -8.89 -13.47
N SER A 157 26.04 -8.34 -13.33
CA SER A 157 26.39 -7.41 -12.25
C SER A 157 25.57 -6.10 -12.26
N ASN A 158 24.92 -5.77 -13.37
CA ASN A 158 24.09 -4.59 -13.54
C ASN A 158 22.59 -4.90 -13.31
N ALA A 159 22.23 -6.16 -13.13
CA ALA A 159 20.86 -6.56 -12.83
C ALA A 159 20.32 -5.76 -11.64
N HIS A 160 19.24 -5.04 -11.84
CA HIS A 160 18.62 -4.20 -10.81
C HIS A 160 17.42 -4.94 -10.21
N PHE A 161 17.44 -5.24 -8.93
CA PHE A 161 16.47 -6.11 -8.26
C PHE A 161 15.02 -5.79 -8.63
N PHE A 162 14.59 -4.56 -8.38
CA PHE A 162 13.20 -4.14 -8.59
C PHE A 162 12.80 -4.00 -10.06
N THR A 163 13.72 -3.60 -10.96
CA THR A 163 13.39 -3.50 -12.40
C THR A 163 13.36 -4.85 -13.10
N TRP A 164 13.93 -5.88 -12.47
CA TRP A 164 13.94 -7.26 -12.97
C TRP A 164 12.82 -8.12 -12.38
N GLY A 165 11.87 -7.49 -11.66
CA GLY A 165 10.68 -8.13 -11.16
C GLY A 165 10.69 -8.44 -9.65
N GLY A 166 11.73 -8.03 -8.93
CA GLY A 166 11.78 -8.18 -7.49
C GLY A 166 10.76 -7.28 -6.78
N ASP A 167 10.00 -7.87 -5.89
CA ASP A 167 9.05 -7.19 -5.02
C ASP A 167 9.54 -7.13 -3.56
N SER A 168 8.72 -6.58 -2.67
CA SER A 168 9.09 -6.44 -1.25
C SER A 168 9.25 -7.78 -0.53
N VAL A 169 8.51 -8.81 -0.91
CA VAL A 169 8.60 -10.15 -0.29
C VAL A 169 9.85 -10.89 -0.79
N GLY A 170 10.05 -10.91 -2.11
CA GLY A 170 11.25 -11.46 -2.71
C GLY A 170 12.53 -10.78 -2.21
N ALA A 171 12.47 -9.45 -1.95
CA ALA A 171 13.57 -8.72 -1.34
C ALA A 171 13.90 -9.25 0.05
N MET A 172 12.92 -9.42 0.92
CA MET A 172 13.12 -9.94 2.28
C MET A 172 13.64 -11.39 2.27
N GLN A 173 13.10 -12.24 1.41
CA GLN A 173 13.56 -13.62 1.25
C GLN A 173 15.01 -13.68 0.74
N MET A 174 15.35 -12.85 -0.25
CA MET A 174 16.71 -12.75 -0.78
C MET A 174 17.69 -12.30 0.30
N LEU A 175 17.35 -11.26 1.07
CA LEU A 175 18.17 -10.77 2.18
C LEU A 175 18.38 -11.87 3.24
N SER A 176 17.31 -12.55 3.67
CA SER A 176 17.40 -13.63 4.65
C SER A 176 18.28 -14.80 4.19
N ARG A 177 18.25 -15.14 2.89
CA ARG A 177 19.15 -16.16 2.34
C ARG A 177 20.61 -15.72 2.40
N VAL A 178 20.89 -14.46 2.00
CA VAL A 178 22.25 -13.90 2.09
C VAL A 178 22.73 -13.82 3.53
N GLU A 179 21.87 -13.41 4.47
CA GLU A 179 22.18 -13.37 5.91
C GLU A 179 22.56 -14.75 6.45
N ARG A 180 21.75 -15.77 6.13
CA ARG A 180 22.02 -17.15 6.55
C ARG A 180 23.34 -17.67 5.97
N ASP A 181 23.53 -17.52 4.66
CA ASP A 181 24.63 -18.16 3.94
C ASP A 181 25.99 -17.49 4.25
N LEU A 182 25.97 -16.22 4.65
CA LEU A 182 27.16 -15.44 4.96
C LEU A 182 27.31 -15.07 6.45
N GLY A 183 26.32 -15.40 7.30
CA GLY A 183 26.35 -15.09 8.74
C GLY A 183 26.32 -13.58 9.02
N LEU A 184 25.52 -12.82 8.27
CA LEU A 184 25.42 -11.35 8.35
C LEU A 184 24.01 -10.94 8.74
N THR A 185 23.87 -9.75 9.31
CA THR A 185 22.57 -9.06 9.44
C THR A 185 22.52 -7.90 8.47
N ILE A 186 21.48 -7.83 7.63
CA ILE A 186 21.34 -6.84 6.56
C ILE A 186 20.02 -6.10 6.72
N GLU A 187 20.08 -4.81 7.00
CA GLU A 187 18.86 -3.99 7.04
C GLU A 187 18.21 -3.92 5.66
N PRO A 188 16.88 -4.02 5.55
CA PRO A 188 16.16 -3.95 4.26
C PRO A 188 16.48 -2.72 3.41
N ALA A 189 16.76 -1.58 4.06
CA ALA A 189 17.14 -0.33 3.39
C ALA A 189 18.38 -0.47 2.49
N VAL A 190 19.31 -1.36 2.82
CA VAL A 190 20.55 -1.58 2.07
C VAL A 190 20.28 -2.01 0.64
N LEU A 191 19.26 -2.85 0.39
CA LEU A 191 18.90 -3.26 -0.97
C LEU A 191 18.37 -2.10 -1.80
N PHE A 192 17.68 -1.14 -1.17
CA PHE A 192 17.20 0.07 -1.84
C PHE A 192 18.33 1.07 -2.12
N GLU A 193 19.36 1.10 -1.25
CA GLU A 193 20.57 1.90 -1.47
C GLU A 193 21.50 1.28 -2.53
N HIS A 194 21.52 -0.05 -2.60
CA HIS A 194 22.35 -0.85 -3.51
C HIS A 194 21.50 -1.81 -4.35
N PRO A 195 20.58 -1.31 -5.20
CA PRO A 195 19.60 -2.16 -5.88
C PRO A 195 20.18 -2.95 -7.06
N ARG A 196 21.47 -2.82 -7.37
CA ARG A 196 22.17 -3.57 -8.42
C ARG A 196 22.97 -4.70 -7.81
N LEU A 197 22.93 -5.88 -8.44
CA LEU A 197 23.60 -7.10 -7.97
C LEU A 197 25.08 -6.87 -7.67
N GLY A 198 25.82 -6.16 -8.55
CA GLY A 198 27.23 -5.89 -8.36
C GLY A 198 27.52 -4.92 -7.20
N ASP A 199 26.66 -3.90 -6.99
CA ASP A 199 26.81 -2.94 -5.90
C ASP A 199 26.47 -3.59 -4.56
N PHE A 200 25.38 -4.36 -4.51
CA PHE A 200 24.94 -5.11 -3.34
C PHE A 200 26.00 -6.17 -2.95
N SER A 201 26.48 -6.97 -3.91
CA SER A 201 27.53 -7.97 -3.66
C SER A 201 28.82 -7.34 -3.13
N ARG A 202 29.19 -6.15 -3.60
CA ARG A 202 30.34 -5.38 -3.10
C ARG A 202 30.11 -4.87 -1.68
N TRP A 203 28.91 -4.40 -1.38
CA TRP A 203 28.54 -3.98 -0.02
C TRP A 203 28.62 -5.17 0.95
N VAL A 204 27.99 -6.32 0.61
CA VAL A 204 28.02 -7.57 1.40
C VAL A 204 29.46 -8.02 1.64
N SER A 205 30.33 -8.01 0.62
CA SER A 205 31.74 -8.40 0.77
C SER A 205 32.50 -7.55 1.79
N LYS A 206 32.15 -6.28 1.93
CA LYS A 206 32.74 -5.38 2.94
C LYS A 206 32.26 -5.68 4.35
N GLN A 207 31.00 -6.14 4.51
CA GLN A 207 30.42 -6.46 5.81
C GLN A 207 30.89 -7.81 6.36
N SER A 208 31.12 -8.80 5.51
CA SER A 208 31.62 -10.13 5.90
C SER A 208 32.94 -10.08 6.69
N ALA A 209 33.66 -8.96 6.62
CA ALA A 209 34.86 -8.74 7.40
C ALA A 209 34.60 -8.30 8.87
N ASN A 210 33.36 -7.92 9.21
CA ASN A 210 33.00 -7.30 10.51
C ASN A 210 32.14 -8.20 11.42
N GLY A 211 31.80 -9.43 11.02
CA GLY A 211 31.18 -10.53 11.75
C GLY A 211 30.23 -10.17 12.90
N GLN A 212 28.92 -9.99 12.61
CA GLN A 212 27.87 -10.23 13.60
C GLN A 212 27.36 -11.66 13.41
N GLU A 213 27.38 -12.46 14.47
CA GLU A 213 26.88 -13.84 14.42
C GLU A 213 25.35 -13.83 14.31
N VAL A 214 24.83 -14.37 13.20
CA VAL A 214 23.41 -14.72 13.09
C VAL A 214 23.19 -16.01 13.89
N HIS A 215 22.38 -15.96 14.93
CA HIS A 215 22.01 -17.15 15.68
C HIS A 215 21.04 -18.01 14.86
N PRO A 216 21.40 -19.27 14.53
CA PRO A 216 20.48 -20.17 13.83
C PRO A 216 19.26 -20.47 14.72
N ILE A 217 18.17 -20.92 14.10
CA ILE A 217 17.01 -21.42 14.85
C ILE A 217 17.43 -22.71 15.58
N THR A 218 17.39 -22.65 16.90
CA THR A 218 17.69 -23.80 17.77
C THR A 218 16.49 -24.74 17.81
N LEU A 219 16.75 -26.05 17.71
CA LEU A 219 15.69 -27.05 17.87
C LEU A 219 15.23 -27.09 19.32
N LEU A 220 13.92 -27.24 19.51
CA LEU A 220 13.35 -27.48 20.83
C LEU A 220 13.88 -28.81 21.40
N PRO A 221 14.42 -28.82 22.61
CA PRO A 221 14.87 -30.08 23.26
C PRO A 221 13.71 -31.08 23.37
N ASP A 222 14.01 -32.38 23.22
CA ASP A 222 12.99 -33.44 23.22
C ASP A 222 12.18 -33.53 24.54
N ASP A 223 12.77 -33.07 25.65
CA ASP A 223 12.14 -33.02 26.98
C ASP A 223 11.50 -31.70 27.32
N ALA A 224 11.56 -30.70 26.41
CA ALA A 224 10.94 -29.39 26.62
C ALA A 224 9.49 -29.35 26.15
N GLU A 225 8.67 -28.58 26.86
CA GLU A 225 7.27 -28.37 26.50
C GLU A 225 7.14 -27.43 25.28
N PRO A 226 6.47 -27.83 24.21
CA PRO A 226 6.25 -26.98 23.04
C PRO A 226 5.22 -25.89 23.36
N LEU A 227 5.69 -24.70 23.75
CA LEU A 227 4.84 -23.55 24.04
C LEU A 227 4.23 -23.01 22.76
N GLN A 228 3.04 -22.41 22.88
CA GLN A 228 2.41 -21.64 21.79
C GLN A 228 3.31 -20.49 21.35
N SER A 229 3.33 -20.16 20.05
CA SER A 229 3.87 -18.87 19.60
C SER A 229 3.03 -17.71 20.15
N PHE A 230 3.55 -16.48 20.11
CA PHE A 230 2.78 -15.30 20.54
C PHE A 230 1.48 -15.14 19.73
N ALA A 231 1.52 -15.36 18.41
CA ALA A 231 0.35 -15.30 17.55
C ALA A 231 -0.68 -16.40 17.90
N GLN A 232 -0.24 -17.63 18.20
CA GLN A 232 -1.12 -18.71 18.64
C GLN A 232 -1.76 -18.39 20.00
N GLN A 233 -0.99 -17.86 20.93
CA GLN A 233 -1.47 -17.50 22.26
C GLN A 233 -2.61 -16.46 22.18
N ARG A 234 -2.48 -15.50 21.28
CA ARG A 234 -3.56 -14.52 21.03
C ARG A 234 -4.84 -15.20 20.53
N LEU A 235 -4.74 -15.99 19.45
CA LEU A 235 -5.94 -16.63 18.88
C LEU A 235 -6.57 -17.63 19.86
N TRP A 236 -5.75 -18.33 20.64
CA TRP A 236 -6.24 -19.22 21.68
C TRP A 236 -7.01 -18.45 22.76
N PHE A 237 -6.47 -17.32 23.23
CA PHE A 237 -7.13 -16.45 24.21
C PHE A 237 -8.46 -15.88 23.68
N LEU A 238 -8.48 -15.40 22.42
CA LEU A 238 -9.71 -14.92 21.78
C LEU A 238 -10.77 -16.04 21.64
N GLY A 239 -10.33 -17.24 21.26
CA GLY A 239 -11.21 -18.40 21.20
C GLY A 239 -11.88 -18.75 22.54
N GLN A 240 -11.14 -18.57 23.65
CA GLN A 240 -11.70 -18.76 25.01
C GLN A 240 -12.73 -17.69 25.38
N LEU A 241 -12.49 -16.42 24.99
CA LEU A 241 -13.41 -15.32 25.27
C LEU A 241 -14.70 -15.39 24.46
N GLU A 242 -14.61 -15.79 23.19
CA GLU A 242 -15.74 -15.79 22.25
C GLU A 242 -16.51 -17.11 22.24
N GLY A 243 -16.07 -18.11 22.99
CA GLY A 243 -16.77 -19.40 23.12
C GLY A 243 -16.80 -20.23 21.85
N GLY A 244 -15.75 -20.14 20.99
CA GLY A 244 -15.61 -20.91 19.75
C GLY A 244 -16.08 -20.16 18.50
N SER A 245 -15.62 -18.93 18.31
CA SER A 245 -15.89 -18.12 17.12
C SER A 245 -15.35 -18.76 15.85
N SER A 246 -16.14 -18.76 14.76
CA SER A 246 -15.70 -19.13 13.41
C SER A 246 -14.95 -18.03 12.67
N ALA A 247 -14.73 -16.87 13.29
CA ALA A 247 -14.12 -15.69 12.68
C ALA A 247 -12.66 -15.91 12.20
N TYR A 248 -12.01 -16.97 12.69
CA TYR A 248 -10.63 -17.34 12.33
C TYR A 248 -10.55 -18.62 11.51
N HIS A 249 -11.61 -19.00 10.79
CA HIS A 249 -11.59 -20.12 9.87
C HIS A 249 -11.18 -19.65 8.46
N LEU A 250 -10.24 -20.37 7.87
CA LEU A 250 -9.83 -20.20 6.48
C LEU A 250 -10.50 -21.28 5.65
N CYS A 251 -11.17 -20.93 4.56
CA CYS A 251 -11.78 -21.89 3.64
C CYS A 251 -11.07 -21.86 2.30
N GLY A 252 -10.46 -22.98 1.92
CA GLY A 252 -9.90 -23.23 0.61
C GLY A 252 -10.80 -24.16 -0.20
N GLU A 253 -11.08 -23.82 -1.46
CA GLU A 253 -11.70 -24.71 -2.42
C GLU A 253 -10.69 -25.15 -3.47
N TRP A 254 -10.50 -26.43 -3.60
CA TRP A 254 -9.69 -27.06 -4.64
C TRP A 254 -10.60 -27.76 -5.63
N GLN A 255 -10.65 -27.30 -6.86
CA GLN A 255 -11.44 -27.86 -7.94
C GLN A 255 -10.62 -28.85 -8.76
N PHE A 256 -11.05 -30.09 -8.83
CA PHE A 256 -10.51 -31.12 -9.70
C PHE A 256 -11.41 -31.29 -10.91
N MET A 257 -10.89 -30.97 -12.09
CA MET A 257 -11.55 -31.20 -13.36
C MET A 257 -10.88 -32.38 -14.06
N GLY A 258 -11.59 -33.49 -14.16
CA GLY A 258 -11.10 -34.77 -14.74
C GLY A 258 -11.36 -35.97 -13.82
N SER A 259 -10.54 -37.02 -13.94
CA SER A 259 -10.64 -38.22 -13.12
C SER A 259 -9.84 -38.05 -11.80
N LEU A 260 -10.52 -38.18 -10.67
CA LEU A 260 -9.89 -38.14 -9.36
C LEU A 260 -9.47 -39.56 -8.93
N ASP A 261 -8.17 -39.72 -8.63
CA ASP A 261 -7.65 -40.94 -8.00
C ASP A 261 -7.81 -40.79 -6.45
N GLU A 262 -8.77 -41.52 -5.89
CA GLU A 262 -9.11 -41.44 -4.45
C GLU A 262 -8.02 -42.00 -3.54
N ASP A 263 -7.26 -43.01 -4.01
CA ASP A 263 -6.13 -43.55 -3.23
C ASP A 263 -4.97 -42.57 -3.19
N ALA A 264 -4.61 -41.96 -4.33
CA ALA A 264 -3.60 -40.91 -4.41
C ALA A 264 -4.00 -39.70 -3.60
N LEU A 265 -5.27 -39.30 -3.62
CA LEU A 265 -5.80 -38.20 -2.78
C LEU A 265 -5.62 -38.48 -1.30
N GLN A 266 -6.09 -39.66 -0.82
CA GLN A 266 -5.98 -39.99 0.61
C GLN A 266 -4.54 -40.05 1.07
N ARG A 267 -3.69 -40.73 0.33
CA ARG A 267 -2.25 -40.86 0.64
C ARG A 267 -1.54 -39.48 0.67
N SER A 268 -1.94 -38.58 -0.22
CA SER A 268 -1.37 -37.22 -0.25
C SER A 268 -1.76 -36.40 0.98
N LEU A 269 -3.02 -36.49 1.41
CA LEU A 269 -3.49 -35.81 2.61
C LEU A 269 -2.84 -36.39 3.87
N ASP A 270 -2.71 -37.71 3.94
CA ASP A 270 -2.04 -38.39 5.06
C ASP A 270 -0.56 -37.98 5.15
N ALA A 271 0.14 -37.92 4.01
CA ALA A 271 1.52 -37.50 3.95
C ALA A 271 1.71 -36.02 4.36
N LEU A 272 0.81 -35.13 3.98
CA LEU A 272 0.82 -33.73 4.44
C LEU A 272 0.62 -33.63 5.96
N ALA A 273 -0.34 -34.38 6.53
CA ALA A 273 -0.61 -34.40 7.97
C ALA A 273 0.55 -35.02 8.77
N GLU A 274 1.24 -36.04 8.22
CA GLU A 274 2.44 -36.63 8.82
C GLU A 274 3.59 -35.62 8.82
N ARG A 275 3.83 -34.96 7.67
CA ARG A 275 4.94 -34.03 7.46
C ARG A 275 4.81 -32.74 8.25
N HIS A 276 3.63 -32.14 8.30
CA HIS A 276 3.37 -30.85 8.95
C HIS A 276 2.66 -31.07 10.28
N GLU A 277 3.44 -31.05 11.37
CA GLU A 277 2.89 -31.24 12.73
C GLU A 277 1.77 -30.26 13.08
N SER A 278 1.81 -29.05 12.55
CA SER A 278 0.77 -28.02 12.77
C SER A 278 -0.64 -28.52 12.39
N LEU A 279 -0.77 -29.33 11.32
CA LEU A 279 -2.06 -29.88 10.88
C LEU A 279 -2.71 -30.88 11.86
N ARG A 280 -1.91 -31.41 12.80
CA ARG A 280 -2.32 -32.35 13.84
C ARG A 280 -2.05 -31.82 15.25
N THR A 281 -1.88 -30.50 15.38
CA THR A 281 -1.67 -29.83 16.65
C THR A 281 -2.99 -29.33 17.21
N VAL A 282 -3.21 -29.54 18.51
CA VAL A 282 -4.27 -28.95 19.31
C VAL A 282 -3.64 -28.17 20.46
N PHE A 283 -4.42 -27.37 21.16
CA PHE A 283 -3.89 -26.43 22.14
C PHE A 283 -4.41 -26.73 23.53
N ALA A 284 -3.56 -26.58 24.51
CA ALA A 284 -3.90 -26.81 25.92
C ALA A 284 -3.24 -25.74 26.78
N GLU A 285 -3.57 -25.74 28.05
CA GLU A 285 -2.95 -24.89 29.05
C GLU A 285 -2.15 -25.73 30.05
N THR A 286 -1.00 -25.24 30.50
CA THR A 286 -0.25 -25.86 31.60
C THR A 286 -0.87 -25.51 32.95
N ASP A 287 -0.48 -26.22 34.00
CA ASP A 287 -0.81 -25.90 35.40
C ASP A 287 -0.34 -24.48 35.81
N GLU A 288 0.65 -23.93 35.11
CA GLU A 288 1.19 -22.57 35.29
C GLU A 288 0.51 -21.51 34.40
N ASN A 289 -0.63 -21.84 33.76
CA ASN A 289 -1.37 -20.95 32.87
C ASN A 289 -0.60 -20.52 31.61
N ARG A 290 0.31 -21.39 31.12
CA ARG A 290 1.03 -21.18 29.86
C ARG A 290 0.38 -22.00 28.74
N GLY A 291 0.21 -21.41 27.56
CA GLY A 291 -0.37 -22.10 26.41
C GLY A 291 0.62 -23.11 25.80
N LEU A 292 0.15 -24.33 25.59
CA LEU A 292 0.90 -25.45 25.01
C LEU A 292 0.39 -25.83 23.62
N GLN A 293 1.30 -26.28 22.77
CA GLN A 293 1.02 -27.02 21.55
C GLN A 293 1.03 -28.53 21.88
N ARG A 294 -0.07 -29.22 21.72
CA ARG A 294 -0.15 -30.67 21.89
C ARG A 294 -0.18 -31.32 20.50
N ILE A 295 0.96 -31.81 20.05
CA ILE A 295 1.10 -32.47 18.76
C ILE A 295 0.57 -33.89 18.86
N GLN A 296 -0.49 -34.19 18.10
CA GLN A 296 -1.12 -35.51 18.07
C GLN A 296 -0.29 -36.47 17.21
N PRO A 297 -0.31 -37.79 17.50
CA PRO A 297 0.28 -38.77 16.60
C PRO A 297 -0.30 -38.68 15.20
N ALA A 298 0.51 -38.96 14.18
CA ALA A 298 0.02 -39.03 12.80
C ALA A 298 -1.05 -40.12 12.68
N ALA A 299 -2.16 -39.77 12.05
CA ALA A 299 -3.30 -40.64 11.80
C ALA A 299 -3.89 -40.33 10.41
N PRO A 300 -4.55 -41.28 9.75
CA PRO A 300 -5.20 -41.01 8.47
C PRO A 300 -6.18 -39.84 8.56
N VAL A 301 -6.12 -38.94 7.57
CA VAL A 301 -7.00 -37.78 7.49
C VAL A 301 -8.42 -38.22 7.16
N THR A 302 -9.39 -37.82 7.96
CA THR A 302 -10.78 -38.13 7.69
C THR A 302 -11.33 -37.24 6.61
N VAL A 303 -11.60 -37.80 5.42
CA VAL A 303 -12.23 -37.10 4.31
C VAL A 303 -13.74 -37.33 4.33
N GLN A 304 -14.51 -36.29 4.60
CA GLN A 304 -15.98 -36.35 4.57
C GLN A 304 -16.45 -36.20 3.13
N SER A 305 -17.36 -37.12 2.67
CA SER A 305 -17.82 -37.11 1.29
C SER A 305 -19.26 -36.63 1.17
N HIS A 306 -19.50 -35.72 0.21
CA HIS A 306 -20.79 -35.16 -0.13
C HIS A 306 -21.05 -35.36 -1.63
N ASP A 307 -22.27 -35.75 -2.01
CA ASP A 307 -22.68 -35.85 -3.40
C ASP A 307 -23.80 -34.83 -3.68
N LEU A 308 -23.47 -33.80 -4.45
CA LEU A 308 -24.37 -32.74 -4.87
C LEU A 308 -24.71 -32.83 -6.37
N SER A 309 -24.31 -33.91 -7.05
CA SER A 309 -24.52 -34.06 -8.48
C SER A 309 -26.01 -34.21 -8.86
N GLY A 310 -26.87 -34.55 -7.91
CA GLY A 310 -28.31 -34.67 -8.10
C GLY A 310 -29.14 -33.45 -7.72
N GLU A 311 -28.50 -32.37 -7.27
CA GLU A 311 -29.16 -31.12 -6.90
C GLU A 311 -29.57 -30.30 -8.12
N ASP A 312 -30.70 -29.57 -8.03
CA ASP A 312 -31.16 -28.68 -9.13
C ASP A 312 -30.14 -27.58 -9.48
N SER A 313 -29.36 -27.14 -8.51
CA SER A 313 -28.28 -26.19 -8.65
C SER A 313 -27.06 -26.61 -7.80
N PRO A 314 -26.17 -27.47 -8.33
CA PRO A 314 -25.00 -27.96 -7.59
C PRO A 314 -24.09 -26.86 -7.09
N ALA A 315 -23.93 -25.77 -7.85
CA ALA A 315 -23.10 -24.63 -7.46
C ALA A 315 -23.67 -23.90 -6.21
N SER A 316 -24.98 -23.62 -6.20
CA SER A 316 -25.62 -22.99 -5.03
C SER A 316 -25.64 -23.92 -3.81
N ALA A 317 -25.78 -25.23 -4.02
CA ALA A 317 -25.69 -26.22 -2.94
C ALA A 317 -24.27 -26.27 -2.37
N LEU A 318 -23.23 -26.17 -3.19
CA LEU A 318 -21.84 -26.07 -2.78
C LEU A 318 -21.58 -24.81 -1.94
N ASP A 319 -22.11 -23.64 -2.36
CA ASP A 319 -21.97 -22.39 -1.64
C ASP A 319 -22.64 -22.45 -0.25
N ASN A 320 -23.82 -23.08 -0.18
CA ASN A 320 -24.51 -23.27 1.09
C ASN A 320 -23.77 -24.23 2.02
N LEU A 321 -23.23 -25.33 1.47
CA LEU A 321 -22.42 -26.28 2.21
C LEU A 321 -21.15 -25.62 2.76
N SER A 322 -20.42 -24.89 1.89
CA SER A 322 -19.20 -24.19 2.29
C SER A 322 -19.45 -23.21 3.44
N ARG A 323 -20.49 -22.35 3.34
CA ARG A 323 -20.87 -21.43 4.43
C ARG A 323 -21.23 -22.17 5.71
N ALA A 324 -21.97 -23.26 5.61
CA ALA A 324 -22.32 -24.07 6.76
C ALA A 324 -21.09 -24.69 7.45
N LEU A 325 -20.11 -25.17 6.69
CA LEU A 325 -18.88 -25.76 7.19
C LEU A 325 -17.99 -24.71 7.86
N VAL A 326 -17.79 -23.56 7.23
CA VAL A 326 -16.97 -22.46 7.77
C VAL A 326 -17.53 -21.92 9.07
N SER A 327 -18.88 -21.86 9.21
CA SER A 327 -19.54 -21.34 10.39
C SER A 327 -19.57 -22.31 11.58
N GLN A 328 -19.15 -23.57 11.42
CA GLN A 328 -19.09 -24.54 12.52
C GLN A 328 -17.90 -24.22 13.43
N PRO A 329 -18.11 -24.01 14.73
CA PRO A 329 -17.01 -23.77 15.65
C PRO A 329 -16.08 -24.98 15.74
N MET A 330 -14.77 -24.72 15.83
CA MET A 330 -13.74 -25.73 16.07
C MET A 330 -13.28 -25.69 17.53
N ASP A 331 -13.19 -26.84 18.15
CA ASP A 331 -12.65 -26.98 19.51
C ASP A 331 -11.12 -27.00 19.46
N LEU A 332 -10.47 -25.97 20.00
CA LEU A 332 -9.02 -25.83 19.97
C LEU A 332 -8.29 -26.88 20.82
N GLU A 333 -8.95 -27.50 21.80
CA GLU A 333 -8.38 -28.51 22.69
C GLU A 333 -8.53 -29.93 22.14
N GLN A 334 -9.64 -30.20 21.45
CA GLN A 334 -9.97 -31.52 20.94
C GLN A 334 -9.61 -31.69 19.47
N GLY A 335 -9.77 -30.63 18.65
CA GLY A 335 -9.62 -30.70 17.21
C GLY A 335 -10.71 -31.55 16.52
N PRO A 336 -10.51 -31.95 15.27
CA PRO A 336 -9.42 -31.50 14.39
C PRO A 336 -9.55 -30.04 13.97
N LEU A 337 -8.42 -29.34 13.85
CA LEU A 337 -8.36 -27.94 13.43
C LEU A 337 -8.16 -27.78 11.91
N TRP A 338 -8.11 -28.89 11.22
CA TRP A 338 -8.11 -29.03 9.77
C TRP A 338 -9.14 -30.08 9.37
N GLN A 339 -10.14 -29.67 8.60
CA GLN A 339 -11.23 -30.52 8.12
C GLN A 339 -11.22 -30.56 6.58
N VAL A 340 -11.39 -31.74 6.02
CA VAL A 340 -11.36 -31.99 4.59
C VAL A 340 -12.68 -32.61 4.13
N HIS A 341 -13.34 -31.93 3.18
CA HIS A 341 -14.64 -32.37 2.63
C HIS A 341 -14.52 -32.53 1.12
N ARG A 342 -14.74 -33.74 0.63
CA ARG A 342 -14.84 -34.02 -0.81
C ARG A 342 -16.28 -33.86 -1.27
N VAL A 343 -16.52 -33.01 -2.25
CA VAL A 343 -17.83 -32.74 -2.84
C VAL A 343 -17.82 -33.15 -4.31
N ARG A 344 -18.74 -34.01 -4.70
CA ARG A 344 -18.94 -34.40 -6.09
C ARG A 344 -20.06 -33.53 -6.66
N LEU A 345 -19.76 -32.81 -7.76
CA LEU A 345 -20.72 -31.99 -8.50
C LEU A 345 -21.11 -32.66 -9.82
N GLY A 346 -20.29 -33.60 -10.33
CA GLY A 346 -20.50 -34.34 -11.56
C GLY A 346 -19.46 -35.47 -11.73
N ASP A 347 -19.47 -36.16 -12.84
CA ASP A 347 -18.57 -37.31 -13.08
C ASP A 347 -17.10 -36.89 -13.23
N SER A 348 -16.85 -35.67 -13.67
CA SER A 348 -15.50 -35.09 -13.85
C SER A 348 -15.28 -33.78 -13.09
N ASP A 349 -16.22 -33.41 -12.23
CA ASP A 349 -16.12 -32.19 -11.43
C ASP A 349 -16.22 -32.52 -9.93
N HIS A 350 -15.08 -32.48 -9.26
CA HIS A 350 -14.95 -32.72 -7.82
C HIS A 350 -14.37 -31.48 -7.13
N ARG A 351 -14.86 -31.21 -5.93
CA ARG A 351 -14.37 -30.15 -5.06
C ARG A 351 -13.80 -30.74 -3.79
N LEU A 352 -12.67 -30.19 -3.35
CA LEU A 352 -12.16 -30.45 -2.03
C LEU A 352 -12.27 -29.15 -1.24
N LEU A 353 -13.18 -29.11 -0.27
CA LEU A 353 -13.30 -27.97 0.65
C LEU A 353 -12.42 -28.26 1.86
N MET A 354 -11.50 -27.36 2.15
CA MET A 354 -10.64 -27.43 3.32
C MET A 354 -10.97 -26.28 4.26
N VAL A 355 -11.40 -26.59 5.47
CA VAL A 355 -11.62 -25.61 6.52
C VAL A 355 -10.52 -25.77 7.55
N ILE A 356 -9.73 -24.73 7.75
CA ILE A 356 -8.54 -24.72 8.60
C ILE A 356 -8.68 -23.58 9.60
N HIS A 357 -8.47 -23.86 10.89
CA HIS A 357 -8.39 -22.79 11.87
C HIS A 357 -7.06 -22.03 11.72
N HIS A 358 -7.12 -20.68 11.69
CA HIS A 358 -5.98 -19.82 11.45
C HIS A 358 -4.83 -20.04 12.46
N ILE A 359 -5.10 -20.56 13.65
CA ILE A 359 -4.10 -20.85 14.70
C ILE A 359 -3.05 -21.88 14.27
N ILE A 360 -3.34 -22.71 13.25
CA ILE A 360 -2.40 -23.74 12.73
C ILE A 360 -1.92 -23.46 11.31
N ALA A 361 -2.43 -22.45 10.61
CA ALA A 361 -2.04 -22.11 9.25
C ALA A 361 -2.31 -20.63 8.93
N ASP A 362 -1.55 -20.09 7.99
CA ASP A 362 -1.71 -18.75 7.43
C ASP A 362 -1.84 -18.81 5.89
N GLY A 363 -1.97 -17.64 5.23
CA GLY A 363 -2.08 -17.58 3.78
C GLY A 363 -0.86 -18.17 3.04
N TRP A 364 0.35 -18.03 3.58
CA TRP A 364 1.55 -18.65 3.03
C TRP A 364 1.50 -20.19 3.16
N SER A 365 1.01 -20.68 4.28
CA SER A 365 0.81 -22.12 4.50
C SER A 365 -0.06 -22.77 3.45
N ALA A 366 -1.08 -22.04 2.93
CA ALA A 366 -1.92 -22.53 1.84
C ALA A 366 -1.11 -22.77 0.55
N GLN A 367 -0.15 -21.90 0.21
CA GLN A 367 0.73 -22.08 -0.96
C GLN A 367 1.65 -23.31 -0.78
N VAL A 368 2.20 -23.50 0.42
CA VAL A 368 3.03 -24.67 0.76
C VAL A 368 2.21 -25.96 0.59
N LEU A 369 1.01 -26.01 1.18
CA LEU A 369 0.12 -27.18 1.11
C LEU A 369 -0.24 -27.54 -0.32
N VAL A 370 -0.57 -26.55 -1.12
CA VAL A 370 -0.92 -26.71 -2.53
C VAL A 370 0.24 -27.29 -3.35
N LYS A 371 1.41 -26.69 -3.22
CA LYS A 371 2.62 -27.09 -3.93
C LYS A 371 3.01 -28.53 -3.58
N GLU A 372 3.04 -28.85 -2.30
CA GLU A 372 3.41 -30.17 -1.83
C GLU A 372 2.33 -31.22 -2.18
N PHE A 373 1.06 -30.87 -2.04
CA PHE A 373 -0.05 -31.74 -2.49
C PHE A 373 0.08 -32.13 -3.95
N GLY A 374 0.35 -31.17 -4.85
CA GLY A 374 0.53 -31.46 -6.27
C GLY A 374 1.66 -32.44 -6.56
N GLN A 375 2.77 -32.32 -5.83
CA GLN A 375 3.92 -33.23 -5.94
C GLN A 375 3.57 -34.63 -5.40
N LEU A 376 2.97 -34.70 -4.21
CA LEU A 376 2.56 -35.94 -3.56
C LEU A 376 1.53 -36.71 -4.39
N TYR A 377 0.46 -36.03 -4.83
CA TYR A 377 -0.59 -36.64 -5.66
C TYR A 377 -0.03 -37.18 -6.96
N THR A 378 0.85 -36.42 -7.62
CA THR A 378 1.47 -36.86 -8.86
C THR A 378 2.33 -38.11 -8.66
N ALA A 379 3.15 -38.13 -7.60
CA ALA A 379 3.98 -39.30 -7.30
C ALA A 379 3.12 -40.53 -6.99
N PHE A 380 2.12 -40.41 -6.13
CA PHE A 380 1.27 -41.54 -5.72
C PHE A 380 0.38 -42.05 -6.86
N ALA A 381 -0.19 -41.16 -7.67
CA ALA A 381 -0.99 -41.56 -8.85
C ALA A 381 -0.15 -42.28 -9.93
N GLN A 382 1.16 -42.02 -9.96
CA GLN A 382 2.11 -42.72 -10.84
C GLN A 382 2.77 -43.95 -10.18
N GLY A 383 2.45 -44.24 -8.90
CA GLY A 383 3.00 -45.38 -8.17
C GLY A 383 4.45 -45.19 -7.74
N HIS A 384 4.90 -43.95 -7.60
CA HIS A 384 6.25 -43.60 -7.12
C HIS A 384 6.23 -43.13 -5.65
N ASP A 385 7.36 -43.23 -4.98
CA ASP A 385 7.55 -42.58 -3.69
C ASP A 385 7.81 -41.08 -3.91
N PRO A 386 7.18 -40.19 -3.14
CA PRO A 386 7.38 -38.76 -3.27
C PRO A 386 8.78 -38.33 -2.78
N ASP A 387 9.39 -37.39 -3.52
CA ASP A 387 10.69 -36.80 -3.17
C ASP A 387 10.50 -35.34 -2.74
N LEU A 388 10.11 -35.12 -1.47
CA LEU A 388 10.03 -33.79 -0.87
C LEU A 388 11.27 -33.52 -0.01
N PRO A 389 11.85 -32.30 -0.04
CA PRO A 389 12.98 -31.95 0.80
C PRO A 389 12.61 -32.07 2.29
N VAL A 390 13.54 -32.55 3.10
CA VAL A 390 13.34 -32.65 4.56
C VAL A 390 13.16 -31.25 5.13
N LEU A 391 12.17 -31.06 6.02
CA LEU A 391 11.99 -29.80 6.73
C LEU A 391 13.14 -29.65 7.77
N PRO A 392 13.85 -28.50 7.74
CA PRO A 392 15.01 -28.33 8.63
C PRO A 392 14.62 -28.16 10.11
N ILE A 393 13.40 -27.64 10.36
CA ILE A 393 12.84 -27.37 11.69
C ILE A 393 11.34 -27.68 11.71
N ARG A 394 10.75 -27.74 12.90
CA ARG A 394 9.31 -27.83 13.15
C ARG A 394 8.76 -26.46 13.53
N TYR A 395 7.43 -26.27 13.48
CA TYR A 395 6.81 -25.02 13.95
C TYR A 395 7.06 -24.78 15.45
N ALA A 396 7.10 -25.85 16.26
CA ALA A 396 7.41 -25.74 17.68
C ALA A 396 8.84 -25.22 17.94
N ASP A 397 9.81 -25.58 17.08
CA ASP A 397 11.18 -25.08 17.15
C ASP A 397 11.23 -23.58 16.88
N TYR A 398 10.50 -23.12 15.86
CA TYR A 398 10.34 -21.68 15.57
C TYR A 398 9.71 -20.92 16.74
N ALA A 399 8.61 -21.46 17.30
CA ALA A 399 7.91 -20.80 18.41
C ALA A 399 8.83 -20.66 19.64
N HIS A 400 9.63 -21.68 19.92
CA HIS A 400 10.61 -21.68 21.00
C HIS A 400 11.72 -20.64 20.76
N TRP A 401 12.38 -20.73 19.61
CA TRP A 401 13.43 -19.77 19.21
C TRP A 401 12.95 -18.33 19.23
N HIS A 402 11.75 -18.05 18.69
CA HIS A 402 11.20 -16.70 18.65
C HIS A 402 10.96 -16.14 20.06
N ARG A 403 10.46 -16.97 20.98
CA ARG A 403 10.30 -16.58 22.40
C ARG A 403 11.63 -16.28 23.06
N GLU A 404 12.61 -17.17 22.93
CA GLU A 404 13.95 -16.96 23.49
C GLU A 404 14.60 -15.68 22.95
N THR A 405 14.49 -15.45 21.64
CA THR A 405 15.03 -14.23 21.00
C THR A 405 14.38 -12.96 21.55
N MET A 406 13.05 -12.95 21.68
CA MET A 406 12.32 -11.81 22.25
C MET A 406 12.70 -11.57 23.71
N GLU A 407 12.77 -12.61 24.52
CA GLU A 407 13.15 -12.54 25.94
C GLU A 407 14.63 -12.17 26.17
N ALA A 408 15.50 -12.46 25.22
CA ALA A 408 16.92 -12.08 25.27
C ALA A 408 17.19 -10.57 25.05
N GLY A 409 16.14 -9.73 24.91
CA GLY A 409 16.22 -8.26 24.79
C GLY A 409 15.81 -7.72 23.42
N GLU A 410 15.55 -8.57 22.43
CA GLU A 410 15.12 -8.12 21.11
C GLU A 410 13.74 -7.45 21.16
N ALA A 411 12.81 -7.93 22.00
CA ALA A 411 11.53 -7.29 22.22
C ALA A 411 11.68 -5.84 22.72
N GLU A 412 12.57 -5.58 23.68
CA GLU A 412 12.82 -4.22 24.21
C GLU A 412 13.41 -3.30 23.14
N ARG A 413 14.35 -3.80 22.32
CA ARG A 413 14.97 -3.07 21.23
C ARG A 413 13.93 -2.63 20.20
N GLN A 414 13.14 -3.58 19.70
CA GLN A 414 12.10 -3.31 18.70
C GLN A 414 10.98 -2.43 19.27
N LEU A 415 10.53 -2.70 20.49
CA LEU A 415 9.50 -1.91 21.17
C LEU A 415 9.91 -0.43 21.35
N SER A 416 11.18 -0.16 21.66
CA SER A 416 11.70 1.21 21.77
C SER A 416 11.52 1.99 20.46
N TRP A 417 11.82 1.36 19.33
CA TRP A 417 11.62 1.94 18.01
C TRP A 417 10.12 2.18 17.71
N TRP A 418 9.29 1.18 17.97
CA TRP A 418 7.84 1.30 17.74
C TRP A 418 7.20 2.40 18.57
N LYS A 419 7.58 2.55 19.83
CA LYS A 419 7.11 3.67 20.69
C LYS A 419 7.51 5.03 20.11
N GLN A 420 8.71 5.16 19.58
CA GLN A 420 9.14 6.40 18.93
C GLN A 420 8.33 6.68 17.65
N GLN A 421 8.04 5.64 16.85
CA GLN A 421 7.28 5.79 15.60
C GLN A 421 5.81 6.12 15.84
N LEU A 422 5.16 5.43 16.77
CA LEU A 422 3.72 5.55 16.99
C LEU A 422 3.35 6.66 18.00
N GLY A 423 4.28 7.06 18.88
CA GLY A 423 4.04 8.06 19.92
C GLY A 423 3.05 7.60 20.98
N ASP A 424 2.61 8.52 21.84
CA ASP A 424 1.75 8.24 22.99
C ASP A 424 0.25 8.40 22.69
N GLU A 425 -0.10 9.09 21.60
CA GLU A 425 -1.50 9.29 21.18
C GLU A 425 -1.87 8.28 20.09
N HIS A 426 -3.03 7.63 20.23
CA HIS A 426 -3.51 6.60 19.33
C HIS A 426 -4.89 6.95 18.77
N PRO A 427 -4.98 7.93 17.83
CA PRO A 427 -6.25 8.38 17.28
C PRO A 427 -6.93 7.26 16.48
N VAL A 428 -8.25 7.18 16.60
CA VAL A 428 -9.08 6.34 15.75
C VAL A 428 -9.27 7.02 14.40
N LEU A 429 -9.16 6.29 13.31
CA LEU A 429 -9.44 6.81 11.98
C LEU A 429 -10.95 7.00 11.81
N GLU A 430 -11.37 8.23 11.57
CA GLU A 430 -12.78 8.61 11.37
C GLU A 430 -13.08 8.72 9.86
N LEU A 431 -13.61 7.67 9.29
CA LEU A 431 -14.12 7.69 7.91
C LEU A 431 -15.59 8.09 7.88
N PRO A 432 -16.08 8.75 6.81
CA PRO A 432 -17.50 9.06 6.65
C PRO A 432 -18.28 7.76 6.40
N THR A 433 -18.84 7.21 7.45
CA THR A 433 -19.62 5.97 7.42
C THR A 433 -21.08 6.22 7.06
N ASP A 434 -21.76 5.24 6.45
CA ASP A 434 -23.19 5.31 6.12
C ASP A 434 -24.07 5.04 7.34
N ARG A 435 -23.50 4.38 8.38
CA ARG A 435 -24.16 4.06 9.62
C ARG A 435 -23.31 4.42 10.82
N PRO A 436 -23.91 4.76 11.96
CA PRO A 436 -23.17 4.96 13.19
C PRO A 436 -22.49 3.66 13.63
N ARG A 437 -21.25 3.77 14.14
CA ARG A 437 -20.47 2.63 14.62
C ARG A 437 -21.19 1.93 15.80
N PRO A 438 -21.42 0.59 15.75
CA PRO A 438 -22.04 -0.16 16.82
C PRO A 438 -21.15 -0.24 18.06
N GLU A 439 -21.72 -0.67 19.19
CA GLU A 439 -20.98 -0.88 20.44
C GLU A 439 -20.03 -2.09 20.39
N SER A 440 -20.35 -3.08 19.54
CA SER A 440 -19.53 -4.26 19.26
C SER A 440 -19.56 -4.54 17.77
N GLN A 441 -18.41 -4.91 17.20
CA GLN A 441 -18.30 -5.31 15.79
C GLN A 441 -19.04 -6.63 15.57
N SER A 442 -19.83 -6.72 14.50
CA SER A 442 -20.46 -7.98 14.08
C SER A 442 -19.54 -8.86 13.26
N HIS A 443 -18.42 -8.34 12.81
CA HIS A 443 -17.49 -8.92 11.82
C HIS A 443 -18.12 -9.30 10.47
N ARG A 444 -19.38 -8.91 10.21
CA ARG A 444 -19.97 -9.11 8.88
C ARG A 444 -19.32 -8.21 7.86
N GLY A 445 -18.80 -8.81 6.81
CA GLY A 445 -18.12 -8.14 5.71
C GLY A 445 -18.81 -8.33 4.38
N ALA A 446 -18.41 -7.52 3.44
CA ALA A 446 -18.66 -7.71 2.01
C ALA A 446 -17.48 -7.15 1.21
N ARG A 447 -17.46 -7.43 -0.09
CA ARG A 447 -16.31 -7.09 -0.95
C ARG A 447 -16.75 -6.40 -2.22
N VAL A 448 -15.91 -5.48 -2.69
CA VAL A 448 -16.01 -4.86 -4.02
C VAL A 448 -14.69 -5.10 -4.74
N ALA A 449 -14.75 -5.89 -5.81
CA ALA A 449 -13.62 -6.12 -6.71
C ALA A 449 -13.57 -5.03 -7.79
N PHE A 450 -12.36 -4.58 -8.13
CA PHE A 450 -12.11 -3.62 -9.19
C PHE A 450 -10.71 -3.79 -9.76
N ALA A 451 -10.35 -3.04 -10.79
CA ALA A 451 -9.00 -3.08 -11.32
C ALA A 451 -8.55 -1.68 -11.79
N PHE A 452 -7.25 -1.48 -11.77
CA PHE A 452 -6.59 -0.39 -12.48
C PHE A 452 -6.36 -0.86 -13.91
N PRO A 453 -6.90 -0.16 -14.94
CA PRO A 453 -6.72 -0.57 -16.33
C PRO A 453 -5.24 -0.75 -16.70
N GLU A 454 -4.91 -1.71 -17.57
CA GLU A 454 -3.51 -2.04 -17.87
C GLU A 454 -2.63 -0.83 -18.27
N PRO A 455 -3.12 0.15 -19.07
CA PRO A 455 -2.32 1.34 -19.36
C PRO A 455 -1.99 2.19 -18.13
N LEU A 456 -2.87 2.20 -17.12
CA LEU A 456 -2.65 2.87 -15.83
C LEU A 456 -1.73 2.03 -14.93
N SER A 457 -1.93 0.73 -14.91
CA SER A 457 -1.10 -0.22 -14.17
C SER A 457 0.38 -0.12 -14.60
N GLU A 458 0.65 -0.02 -15.89
CA GLU A 458 2.01 0.17 -16.38
C GLU A 458 2.61 1.52 -15.96
N LYS A 459 1.82 2.60 -15.94
CA LYS A 459 2.26 3.90 -15.41
C LYS A 459 2.58 3.83 -13.91
N LEU A 460 1.80 3.07 -13.12
CA LEU A 460 2.06 2.87 -11.69
C LEU A 460 3.34 2.06 -11.46
N ARG A 461 3.57 1.01 -12.25
CA ARG A 461 4.83 0.24 -12.24
C ARG A 461 6.02 1.12 -12.66
N GLN A 462 5.82 1.98 -13.67
CA GLN A 462 6.87 2.93 -14.09
C GLN A 462 7.17 3.96 -13.00
N LEU A 463 6.14 4.52 -12.36
CA LEU A 463 6.31 5.43 -11.22
C LEU A 463 7.10 4.78 -10.08
N ALA A 464 6.82 3.51 -9.77
CA ALA A 464 7.58 2.75 -8.77
C ALA A 464 9.06 2.65 -9.16
N ARG A 465 9.36 2.30 -10.42
CA ARG A 465 10.73 2.23 -10.95
C ARG A 465 11.45 3.58 -10.90
N ASP A 466 10.79 4.65 -11.31
CA ASP A 466 11.37 6.00 -11.38
C ASP A 466 11.68 6.56 -9.99
N GLN A 467 10.88 6.21 -8.99
CA GLN A 467 11.06 6.64 -7.60
C GLN A 467 11.91 5.65 -6.77
N GLY A 468 12.36 4.54 -7.34
CA GLY A 468 13.16 3.53 -6.64
C GLY A 468 12.41 2.90 -5.46
N VAL A 469 11.11 2.64 -5.62
CA VAL A 469 10.23 2.04 -4.63
C VAL A 469 9.51 0.82 -5.21
N THR A 470 8.86 0.02 -4.37
CA THR A 470 8.03 -1.10 -4.83
C THR A 470 6.63 -0.63 -5.21
N LEU A 471 5.93 -1.41 -6.06
CA LEU A 471 4.52 -1.17 -6.37
C LEU A 471 3.66 -1.16 -5.10
N PHE A 472 3.96 -2.03 -4.14
CA PHE A 472 3.33 -2.03 -2.81
C PHE A 472 3.36 -0.64 -2.15
N MET A 473 4.53 0.02 -2.15
CA MET A 473 4.68 1.35 -1.54
C MET A 473 3.89 2.43 -2.28
N VAL A 474 3.84 2.37 -3.62
CA VAL A 474 3.02 3.27 -4.43
C VAL A 474 1.54 3.12 -4.11
N MET A 475 1.04 1.88 -4.11
CA MET A 475 -0.36 1.58 -3.83
C MET A 475 -0.75 1.92 -2.39
N LEU A 476 0.14 1.67 -1.43
CA LEU A 476 -0.05 2.09 -0.04
C LEU A 476 -0.10 3.62 0.10
N ALA A 477 0.76 4.35 -0.63
CA ALA A 477 0.74 5.82 -0.62
C ALA A 477 -0.55 6.37 -1.25
N LEU A 478 -1.05 5.78 -2.34
CA LEU A 478 -2.36 6.11 -2.94
C LEU A 478 -3.50 5.89 -1.96
N TYR A 479 -3.55 4.72 -1.30
CA TYR A 479 -4.59 4.41 -0.32
C TYR A 479 -4.54 5.38 0.87
N LYS A 480 -3.35 5.67 1.40
CA LYS A 480 -3.17 6.68 2.46
C LYS A 480 -3.60 8.07 2.01
N THR A 481 -3.32 8.45 0.78
CA THR A 481 -3.76 9.74 0.22
C THR A 481 -5.28 9.82 0.18
N GLN A 482 -5.96 8.77 -0.26
CA GLN A 482 -7.43 8.73 -0.26
C GLN A 482 -8.01 8.80 1.15
N LEU A 483 -7.49 8.01 2.09
CA LEU A 483 -7.91 8.06 3.50
C LEU A 483 -7.71 9.45 4.12
N TYR A 484 -6.59 10.12 3.80
CA TYR A 484 -6.34 11.50 4.20
C TYR A 484 -7.39 12.47 3.64
N ARG A 485 -7.72 12.32 2.35
CA ARG A 485 -8.73 13.18 1.69
C ARG A 485 -10.13 12.97 2.27
N TYR A 486 -10.48 11.75 2.68
CA TYR A 486 -11.75 11.42 3.31
C TYR A 486 -11.86 11.89 4.75
N SER A 487 -10.84 11.62 5.57
CA SER A 487 -10.89 11.87 7.01
C SER A 487 -10.42 13.28 7.41
N GLY A 488 -9.56 13.91 6.61
CA GLY A 488 -8.86 15.14 6.97
C GLY A 488 -7.82 14.96 8.10
N GLN A 489 -7.67 13.73 8.63
CA GLN A 489 -6.76 13.42 9.73
C GLN A 489 -5.32 13.30 9.22
N ARG A 490 -4.38 13.85 9.99
CA ARG A 490 -2.96 13.82 9.64
C ARG A 490 -2.21 12.63 10.20
N ASP A 491 -2.70 11.97 11.23
CA ASP A 491 -2.11 10.74 11.78
C ASP A 491 -2.86 9.53 11.23
N LEU A 492 -2.32 8.95 10.15
CA LEU A 492 -2.90 7.79 9.49
C LEU A 492 -2.11 6.54 9.84
N ARG A 493 -2.80 5.53 10.33
CA ARG A 493 -2.24 4.24 10.72
C ARG A 493 -2.94 3.12 9.98
N ILE A 494 -2.16 2.38 9.20
CA ILE A 494 -2.67 1.25 8.42
C ILE A 494 -2.02 -0.03 8.92
N GLY A 495 -2.84 -1.03 9.20
CA GLY A 495 -2.38 -2.38 9.50
C GLY A 495 -1.92 -3.06 8.20
N VAL A 496 -0.69 -3.57 8.21
CA VAL A 496 -0.11 -4.32 7.10
C VAL A 496 0.28 -5.70 7.60
N PRO A 497 -0.47 -6.75 7.23
CA PRO A 497 -0.05 -8.11 7.50
C PRO A 497 1.25 -8.44 6.76
N VAL A 498 2.19 -9.07 7.45
CA VAL A 498 3.44 -9.58 6.89
C VAL A 498 3.56 -11.06 7.16
N SER A 499 4.25 -11.80 6.30
CA SER A 499 4.33 -13.26 6.41
C SER A 499 5.01 -13.77 7.69
N GLY A 500 5.82 -12.95 8.37
CA GLY A 500 6.59 -13.36 9.54
C GLY A 500 7.63 -14.45 9.27
N ARG A 501 7.93 -14.71 8.00
CA ARG A 501 8.91 -15.74 7.57
C ARG A 501 10.22 -15.07 7.19
N SER A 502 10.83 -14.40 8.17
CA SER A 502 12.11 -13.72 8.01
C SER A 502 13.30 -14.69 7.90
N ARG A 503 13.08 -15.99 8.15
CA ARG A 503 14.09 -17.03 8.11
C ARG A 503 13.78 -18.05 7.02
N PRO A 504 14.77 -18.42 6.18
CA PRO A 504 14.56 -19.38 5.09
C PRO A 504 14.08 -20.76 5.58
N GLU A 505 14.48 -21.14 6.80
CA GLU A 505 14.05 -22.41 7.43
C GLU A 505 12.54 -22.48 7.63
N THR A 506 11.85 -21.32 7.70
CA THR A 506 10.41 -21.21 7.90
C THR A 506 9.60 -21.24 6.59
N GLU A 507 10.25 -21.07 5.42
CA GLU A 507 9.57 -20.97 4.12
C GLU A 507 8.72 -22.20 3.79
N GLY A 508 9.24 -23.41 4.12
CA GLY A 508 8.56 -24.68 3.85
C GLY A 508 7.61 -25.16 4.95
N LEU A 509 7.42 -24.39 6.02
CA LEU A 509 6.58 -24.81 7.15
C LEU A 509 5.12 -24.42 6.97
N VAL A 510 4.21 -25.25 7.47
CA VAL A 510 2.81 -24.88 7.74
C VAL A 510 2.71 -24.39 9.17
N GLY A 511 2.07 -23.25 9.40
CA GLY A 511 1.90 -22.65 10.73
C GLY A 511 1.38 -21.22 10.68
N LEU A 512 1.12 -20.63 11.83
CA LEU A 512 0.70 -19.25 12.00
C LEU A 512 1.93 -18.35 12.23
N PHE A 513 2.47 -17.78 11.19
CA PHE A 513 3.62 -16.87 11.26
C PHE A 513 3.23 -15.40 11.08
N VAL A 514 2.04 -15.14 10.53
CA VAL A 514 1.62 -13.78 10.17
C VAL A 514 1.68 -12.84 11.36
N ASN A 515 2.29 -11.68 11.15
CA ASN A 515 2.30 -10.56 12.09
C ASN A 515 1.66 -9.32 11.42
N THR A 516 1.29 -8.32 12.21
CA THR A 516 0.71 -7.08 11.70
C THR A 516 1.61 -5.89 12.04
N LEU A 517 2.07 -5.18 11.03
CA LEU A 517 2.81 -3.93 11.19
C LEU A 517 1.86 -2.74 11.14
N VAL A 518 2.11 -1.70 11.95
CA VAL A 518 1.32 -0.46 11.96
C VAL A 518 2.10 0.63 11.23
N LEU A 519 1.77 0.87 9.97
CA LEU A 519 2.44 1.87 9.15
C LEU A 519 1.81 3.25 9.34
N ARG A 520 2.42 4.05 10.22
CA ARG A 520 2.03 5.45 10.46
C ARG A 520 2.54 6.36 9.36
N SER A 521 1.75 7.33 8.94
CA SER A 521 2.14 8.43 8.06
C SER A 521 1.43 9.71 8.46
N GLN A 522 2.08 10.86 8.18
CA GLN A 522 1.57 12.18 8.51
C GLN A 522 1.51 13.06 7.24
N PRO A 523 0.52 12.84 6.35
CA PRO A 523 0.39 13.60 5.11
C PRO A 523 0.15 15.10 5.37
N VAL A 524 0.72 15.94 4.50
CA VAL A 524 0.55 17.40 4.53
C VAL A 524 -0.06 17.86 3.19
N ALA A 525 -1.09 18.71 3.23
CA ALA A 525 -1.83 19.12 2.03
C ALA A 525 -0.94 19.74 0.93
N THR A 526 0.12 20.47 1.31
CA THR A 526 1.05 21.13 0.38
C THR A 526 2.20 20.24 -0.09
N GLN A 527 2.32 19.02 0.45
CA GLN A 527 3.35 18.05 0.08
C GLN A 527 3.00 17.41 -1.27
N GLY A 528 3.97 17.31 -2.18
CA GLY A 528 3.83 16.55 -3.42
C GLY A 528 3.70 15.04 -3.15
N PHE A 529 3.02 14.33 -4.06
CA PHE A 529 2.85 12.88 -3.90
C PHE A 529 4.19 12.12 -3.85
N THR A 530 5.19 12.53 -4.63
CA THR A 530 6.54 11.92 -4.59
C THR A 530 7.24 12.05 -3.25
N ASP A 531 7.14 13.23 -2.60
CA ASP A 531 7.72 13.43 -1.28
C ASP A 531 6.98 12.61 -0.21
N PHE A 532 5.67 12.49 -0.36
CA PHE A 532 4.87 11.64 0.51
C PHE A 532 5.22 10.15 0.32
N LEU A 533 5.38 9.71 -0.93
CA LEU A 533 5.80 8.35 -1.25
C LEU A 533 7.17 8.00 -0.66
N ALA A 534 8.12 8.93 -0.68
CA ALA A 534 9.41 8.75 -0.01
C ALA A 534 9.24 8.53 1.50
N SER A 535 8.37 9.30 2.16
CA SER A 535 8.07 9.10 3.59
C SER A 535 7.38 7.76 3.88
N VAL A 536 6.52 7.30 2.97
CA VAL A 536 5.87 5.97 3.07
C VAL A 536 6.88 4.85 2.90
N ARG A 537 7.84 5.00 1.98
CA ARG A 537 8.97 4.06 1.81
C ARG A 537 9.76 3.95 3.11
N ASP A 538 10.21 5.06 3.67
CA ASP A 538 11.05 5.08 4.86
C ASP A 538 10.32 4.47 6.07
N ALA A 539 9.02 4.78 6.24
CA ALA A 539 8.18 4.17 7.26
C ALA A 539 8.01 2.65 7.07
N THR A 540 7.87 2.20 5.81
CA THR A 540 7.72 0.77 5.48
C THR A 540 9.01 0.01 5.78
N LEU A 541 10.16 0.52 5.33
CA LEU A 541 11.46 -0.11 5.56
C LEU A 541 11.80 -0.18 7.05
N GLY A 542 11.57 0.92 7.79
CA GLY A 542 11.76 0.95 9.22
C GLY A 542 10.88 -0.07 9.96
N ALA A 543 9.61 -0.20 9.57
CA ALA A 543 8.70 -1.19 10.15
C ALA A 543 9.11 -2.63 9.82
N GLN A 544 9.58 -2.90 8.60
CA GLN A 544 10.09 -4.23 8.21
C GLN A 544 11.33 -4.63 8.99
N ALA A 545 12.25 -3.70 9.29
CA ALA A 545 13.42 -3.95 10.14
C ALA A 545 13.06 -4.25 11.61
N HIS A 546 11.81 -4.05 12.02
CA HIS A 546 11.28 -4.30 13.36
C HIS A 546 10.02 -5.17 13.33
N ALA A 547 9.94 -6.08 12.36
CA ALA A 547 8.76 -6.89 12.11
C ALA A 547 8.61 -8.10 13.03
N ASP A 548 9.65 -8.49 13.75
CA ASP A 548 9.64 -9.69 14.61
C ASP A 548 8.90 -9.44 15.94
N LEU A 549 8.72 -8.18 16.37
CA LEU A 549 7.93 -7.86 17.56
C LEU A 549 6.47 -8.25 17.34
N PRO A 550 5.88 -9.14 18.14
CA PRO A 550 4.47 -9.49 18.02
C PRO A 550 3.56 -8.28 18.21
N PHE A 551 2.54 -8.14 17.34
CA PHE A 551 1.59 -7.04 17.39
C PHE A 551 0.90 -6.92 18.76
N GLU A 552 0.64 -8.04 19.42
CA GLU A 552 0.03 -8.08 20.74
C GLU A 552 0.90 -7.42 21.81
N GLN A 553 2.21 -7.69 21.79
CA GLN A 553 3.15 -7.04 22.71
C GLN A 553 3.22 -5.53 22.46
N LEU A 554 3.09 -5.12 21.19
CA LEU A 554 3.03 -3.71 20.84
C LEU A 554 1.75 -3.06 21.40
N VAL A 555 0.59 -3.71 21.25
CA VAL A 555 -0.70 -3.24 21.79
C VAL A 555 -0.64 -3.17 23.31
N ASP A 556 -0.10 -4.18 23.98
CA ASP A 556 0.04 -4.21 25.43
C ASP A 556 0.94 -3.09 25.96
N ALA A 557 2.03 -2.80 25.26
CA ALA A 557 3.00 -1.81 25.67
C ALA A 557 2.56 -0.37 25.41
N LEU A 558 1.79 -0.13 24.36
CA LEU A 558 1.24 1.19 24.02
C LEU A 558 -0.07 1.51 24.75
N GLN A 559 -0.74 0.49 25.29
CA GLN A 559 -1.98 0.60 26.04
C GLN A 559 -3.05 1.51 25.39
N PRO A 560 -3.35 1.32 24.09
CA PRO A 560 -4.41 2.09 23.45
C PRO A 560 -5.74 1.84 24.17
N GLU A 561 -6.71 2.76 23.97
CA GLU A 561 -8.06 2.54 24.50
C GLU A 561 -8.63 1.23 23.95
N ARG A 562 -8.89 0.27 24.84
CA ARG A 562 -9.45 -1.04 24.47
C ARG A 562 -10.96 -0.97 24.54
N ASN A 563 -11.60 -1.13 23.39
CA ASN A 563 -13.04 -1.29 23.30
C ASN A 563 -13.39 -2.31 22.20
N LEU A 564 -14.62 -2.79 22.21
CA LEU A 564 -15.12 -3.77 21.23
C LEU A 564 -15.62 -3.13 19.94
N ARG A 565 -15.51 -1.80 19.82
CA ARG A 565 -16.06 -1.03 18.70
C ARG A 565 -15.12 -0.98 17.49
N HIS A 566 -13.81 -1.11 17.72
CA HIS A 566 -12.79 -1.03 16.66
C HIS A 566 -11.49 -1.74 17.07
N ASN A 567 -10.67 -2.08 16.08
CA ASN A 567 -9.34 -2.62 16.33
C ASN A 567 -8.43 -1.56 17.01
N PRO A 568 -7.54 -2.00 17.92
CA PRO A 568 -6.56 -1.12 18.49
C PRO A 568 -5.52 -0.69 17.44
N LEU A 569 -4.96 0.51 17.59
CA LEU A 569 -3.88 1.09 16.78
C LEU A 569 -4.20 1.37 15.30
N CYS A 570 -5.00 0.54 14.62
CA CYS A 570 -5.36 0.73 13.21
C CYS A 570 -6.73 0.12 12.89
N GLN A 571 -7.58 0.87 12.17
CA GLN A 571 -8.94 0.45 11.82
C GLN A 571 -9.04 -0.01 10.37
N VAL A 572 -7.99 0.22 9.58
CA VAL A 572 -7.93 -0.16 8.16
C VAL A 572 -6.69 -1.00 7.89
N LYS A 573 -6.78 -1.90 6.90
CA LYS A 573 -5.65 -2.73 6.45
C LYS A 573 -5.29 -2.49 4.99
N PHE A 574 -4.04 -2.80 4.64
CA PHE A 574 -3.56 -2.89 3.27
C PHE A 574 -2.72 -4.15 3.09
N THR A 575 -2.97 -4.91 2.01
CA THR A 575 -2.26 -6.17 1.75
C THR A 575 -1.94 -6.31 0.27
N GLN A 576 -0.73 -6.75 -0.07
CA GLN A 576 -0.43 -7.30 -1.39
C GLN A 576 -0.56 -8.81 -1.31
N GLN A 577 -1.47 -9.37 -2.10
CA GLN A 577 -1.70 -10.79 -2.16
C GLN A 577 -0.86 -11.43 -3.28
N PHE A 578 -0.36 -12.62 -3.00
CA PHE A 578 0.26 -13.50 -3.98
C PHE A 578 -0.75 -14.59 -4.29
N PRO A 579 -1.32 -14.61 -5.51
CA PRO A 579 -2.35 -15.57 -5.85
C PRO A 579 -1.80 -16.99 -5.82
N LEU A 580 -2.67 -17.93 -5.47
CA LEU A 580 -2.40 -19.35 -5.64
C LEU A 580 -2.26 -19.66 -7.13
N PRO A 581 -1.49 -20.71 -7.53
CA PRO A 581 -1.38 -21.12 -8.91
C PRO A 581 -2.77 -21.39 -9.52
N GLU A 582 -3.08 -20.78 -10.66
CA GLU A 582 -4.42 -20.91 -11.27
C GLU A 582 -4.73 -22.36 -11.68
N ASN A 583 -3.75 -23.07 -12.21
CA ASN A 583 -3.94 -24.44 -12.68
C ASN A 583 -2.69 -25.28 -12.41
N VAL A 584 -2.85 -26.32 -11.63
CA VAL A 584 -1.83 -27.34 -11.41
C VAL A 584 -2.22 -28.59 -12.19
N GLY A 585 -1.42 -28.97 -13.18
CA GLY A 585 -1.63 -30.20 -13.93
C GLY A 585 -1.37 -31.41 -13.06
N LEU A 586 -2.37 -32.28 -12.91
CA LEU A 586 -2.26 -33.55 -12.18
C LEU A 586 -2.48 -34.73 -13.15
N PRO A 587 -2.00 -35.95 -12.85
CA PRO A 587 -2.33 -37.12 -13.61
C PRO A 587 -3.85 -37.33 -13.69
N GLY A 588 -4.42 -37.21 -14.92
CA GLY A 588 -5.85 -37.41 -15.17
C GLY A 588 -6.78 -36.23 -14.81
N ALA A 589 -6.27 -35.17 -14.21
CA ALA A 589 -7.07 -34.01 -13.79
C ALA A 589 -6.29 -32.67 -13.84
N THR A 590 -7.02 -31.58 -13.83
CA THR A 590 -6.47 -30.23 -13.55
C THR A 590 -6.99 -29.79 -12.22
N LEU A 591 -6.09 -29.30 -11.37
CA LEU A 591 -6.41 -28.73 -10.07
C LEU A 591 -6.39 -27.19 -10.17
N THR A 592 -7.52 -26.56 -9.88
CA THR A 592 -7.66 -25.12 -9.75
C THR A 592 -8.01 -24.79 -8.30
N MET A 593 -7.41 -23.76 -7.75
CA MET A 593 -7.61 -23.40 -6.35
C MET A 593 -8.22 -22.01 -6.21
N ARG A 594 -9.12 -21.90 -5.25
CA ARG A 594 -9.76 -20.65 -4.90
C ARG A 594 -9.81 -20.52 -3.39
N GLN A 595 -9.56 -19.34 -2.89
CA GLN A 595 -9.92 -19.00 -1.51
C GLN A 595 -11.38 -18.59 -1.52
N ARG A 596 -12.21 -19.26 -0.70
CA ARG A 596 -13.61 -18.87 -0.56
C ARG A 596 -13.73 -17.75 0.47
N ASP A 597 -14.60 -16.81 0.15
CA ASP A 597 -14.98 -15.75 1.06
C ASP A 597 -15.83 -16.31 2.22
N ASP A 598 -15.56 -15.77 3.39
CA ASP A 598 -16.29 -16.07 4.62
C ASP A 598 -17.28 -14.96 5.00
N ASP A 599 -17.51 -13.98 4.10
CA ASP A 599 -18.35 -12.79 4.33
C ASP A 599 -17.97 -12.05 5.62
N SER A 600 -16.68 -12.07 5.99
CA SER A 600 -16.17 -11.44 7.22
C SER A 600 -15.31 -10.21 6.95
N ALA A 601 -15.33 -9.26 7.90
CA ALA A 601 -14.45 -8.10 7.92
C ALA A 601 -13.94 -7.85 9.33
N HIS A 602 -12.63 -8.05 9.53
CA HIS A 602 -11.97 -7.78 10.81
C HIS A 602 -11.53 -6.32 10.96
N PHE A 603 -11.54 -5.54 9.89
CA PHE A 603 -11.22 -4.12 9.84
C PHE A 603 -12.42 -3.36 9.28
N ASP A 604 -12.48 -2.05 9.56
CA ASP A 604 -13.52 -1.20 8.98
C ASP A 604 -13.47 -1.23 7.46
N LEU A 605 -12.24 -1.13 6.90
CA LEU A 605 -11.97 -1.20 5.48
C LEU A 605 -10.61 -1.86 5.23
N GLY A 606 -10.57 -2.85 4.36
CA GLY A 606 -9.36 -3.51 3.88
C GLY A 606 -9.17 -3.26 2.39
N PHE A 607 -7.94 -3.02 1.98
CA PHE A 607 -7.58 -2.94 0.57
C PHE A 607 -6.53 -4.01 0.26
N ASP A 608 -6.91 -4.96 -0.57
CA ASP A 608 -6.07 -6.06 -1.03
C ASP A 608 -5.75 -5.85 -2.51
N ILE A 609 -4.48 -5.97 -2.91
CA ILE A 609 -4.04 -5.84 -4.31
C ILE A 609 -3.30 -7.09 -4.78
N THR A 610 -3.34 -7.35 -6.09
CA THR A 610 -2.43 -8.27 -6.78
C THR A 610 -2.07 -7.75 -8.16
N ASP A 611 -0.83 -7.98 -8.58
CA ASP A 611 -0.27 -7.62 -9.89
C ASP A 611 0.11 -8.88 -10.70
N GLN A 612 -0.31 -10.06 -10.25
CA GLN A 612 0.02 -11.33 -10.87
C GLN A 612 -1.17 -11.93 -11.62
N PRO A 613 -0.93 -12.75 -12.66
CA PRO A 613 -1.97 -13.59 -13.26
C PRO A 613 -2.63 -14.47 -12.17
N GLY A 614 -3.91 -14.74 -12.30
CA GLY A 614 -4.68 -15.54 -11.35
C GLY A 614 -5.60 -14.69 -10.49
N GLY A 615 -5.18 -13.72 -9.88
CA GLY A 615 -5.99 -12.70 -9.24
C GLY A 615 -6.80 -13.11 -8.02
N ILE A 616 -7.52 -12.15 -7.52
CA ILE A 616 -8.43 -12.23 -6.39
C ILE A 616 -9.83 -12.60 -6.92
N GLU A 617 -10.63 -13.35 -6.18
CA GLU A 617 -12.01 -13.70 -6.55
C GLU A 617 -12.82 -12.45 -6.96
N GLY A 618 -13.53 -12.56 -8.09
CA GLY A 618 -14.29 -11.46 -8.70
C GLY A 618 -13.50 -10.56 -9.66
N THR A 619 -12.22 -10.88 -9.91
CA THR A 619 -11.37 -10.15 -10.87
C THR A 619 -10.93 -11.02 -12.06
N GLU A 620 -11.59 -12.16 -12.30
CA GLU A 620 -11.27 -13.08 -13.37
C GLU A 620 -11.40 -12.42 -14.75
N GLY A 621 -10.40 -12.61 -15.59
CA GLY A 621 -10.38 -12.06 -16.96
C GLY A 621 -10.12 -10.55 -17.04
N ILE A 622 -9.86 -9.87 -15.94
CA ILE A 622 -9.49 -8.44 -15.92
C ILE A 622 -7.97 -8.34 -16.02
N GLU A 623 -7.50 -7.51 -16.95
CA GLU A 623 -6.07 -7.20 -17.11
C GLU A 623 -5.68 -6.00 -16.21
N GLY A 624 -4.43 -5.99 -15.74
CA GLY A 624 -3.87 -4.92 -14.91
C GLY A 624 -3.77 -5.27 -13.43
N ILE A 625 -3.44 -4.27 -12.61
CA ILE A 625 -3.40 -4.40 -11.15
C ILE A 625 -4.83 -4.54 -10.64
N LYS A 626 -5.11 -5.64 -9.96
CA LYS A 626 -6.42 -5.95 -9.41
C LYS A 626 -6.49 -5.51 -7.96
N GLY A 627 -7.66 -5.03 -7.54
CA GLY A 627 -7.93 -4.59 -6.18
C GLY A 627 -9.23 -5.17 -5.65
N VAL A 628 -9.26 -5.45 -4.36
CA VAL A 628 -10.48 -5.78 -3.63
C VAL A 628 -10.56 -4.93 -2.37
N LEU A 629 -11.69 -4.25 -2.20
CA LEU A 629 -12.04 -3.55 -0.98
C LEU A 629 -12.97 -4.44 -0.16
N THR A 630 -12.50 -4.91 1.00
CA THR A 630 -13.29 -5.61 2.01
C THR A 630 -13.76 -4.59 3.05
N TYR A 631 -15.04 -4.55 3.36
CA TYR A 631 -15.60 -3.55 4.27
C TYR A 631 -16.57 -4.14 5.29
N ALA A 632 -16.64 -3.49 6.46
CA ALA A 632 -17.58 -3.84 7.50
C ALA A 632 -19.01 -3.37 7.12
N CYS A 633 -19.94 -4.31 6.93
CA CYS A 633 -21.33 -4.02 6.59
C CYS A 633 -22.07 -3.25 7.70
N ASP A 634 -21.53 -3.23 8.92
CA ASP A 634 -22.03 -2.40 10.01
C ASP A 634 -21.82 -0.89 9.76
N LEU A 635 -20.84 -0.53 8.93
CA LEU A 635 -20.43 0.86 8.71
C LEU A 635 -20.75 1.37 7.31
N PHE A 636 -20.60 0.53 6.30
CA PHE A 636 -20.62 0.95 4.89
C PHE A 636 -21.66 0.18 4.06
N ASP A 637 -22.16 0.84 3.03
CA ASP A 637 -22.97 0.27 1.96
C ASP A 637 -22.12 0.05 0.70
N GLU A 638 -22.45 -0.96 -0.10
CA GLU A 638 -21.72 -1.30 -1.32
C GLU A 638 -21.54 -0.11 -2.30
N PRO A 639 -22.57 0.74 -2.57
CA PRO A 639 -22.41 1.86 -3.50
C PRO A 639 -21.28 2.82 -3.08
N ARG A 640 -21.14 3.11 -1.79
CA ARG A 640 -20.05 3.97 -1.28
C ARG A 640 -18.67 3.34 -1.49
N ILE A 641 -18.56 2.05 -1.27
CA ILE A 641 -17.27 1.36 -1.47
C ILE A 641 -16.92 1.25 -2.95
N ARG A 642 -17.93 1.14 -3.82
CA ARG A 642 -17.74 1.19 -5.28
C ARG A 642 -17.25 2.57 -5.71
N GLU A 643 -17.85 3.64 -5.20
CA GLU A 643 -17.39 5.03 -5.41
C GLU A 643 -15.96 5.21 -4.91
N PHE A 644 -15.64 4.69 -3.71
CA PHE A 644 -14.29 4.72 -3.15
C PHE A 644 -13.26 4.03 -4.06
N ALA A 645 -13.63 2.90 -4.70
CA ALA A 645 -12.78 2.21 -5.66
C ALA A 645 -12.54 3.04 -6.93
N GLU A 646 -13.59 3.65 -7.47
CA GLU A 646 -13.52 4.53 -8.66
C GLU A 646 -12.63 5.76 -8.40
N GLU A 647 -12.76 6.36 -7.23
CA GLU A 647 -11.93 7.49 -6.81
C GLU A 647 -10.45 7.11 -6.64
N LEU A 648 -10.16 5.90 -6.15
CA LEU A 648 -8.80 5.40 -6.03
C LEU A 648 -8.13 5.27 -7.41
N VAL A 649 -8.88 4.80 -8.42
CA VAL A 649 -8.42 4.76 -9.81
C VAL A 649 -8.18 6.18 -10.34
N ASN A 650 -9.10 7.12 -10.09
CA ASN A 650 -8.94 8.52 -10.48
C ASN A 650 -7.71 9.19 -9.82
N LEU A 651 -7.47 8.92 -8.55
CA LEU A 651 -6.25 9.38 -7.86
C LEU A 651 -4.98 8.82 -8.51
N ALA A 652 -4.99 7.54 -8.88
CA ALA A 652 -3.87 6.91 -9.57
C ALA A 652 -3.60 7.57 -10.94
N GLU A 653 -4.63 7.93 -11.71
CA GLU A 653 -4.48 8.67 -12.96
C GLU A 653 -3.83 10.04 -12.74
N GLN A 654 -4.25 10.78 -11.72
CA GLN A 654 -3.72 12.11 -11.42
C GLN A 654 -2.26 12.05 -10.96
N VAL A 655 -1.89 11.14 -10.06
CA VAL A 655 -0.52 11.03 -9.57
C VAL A 655 0.44 10.49 -10.62
N THR A 656 -0.02 9.62 -11.53
CA THR A 656 0.81 9.16 -12.65
C THR A 656 0.97 10.22 -13.74
N ALA A 657 0.01 11.13 -13.89
CA ALA A 657 0.10 12.27 -14.82
C ALA A 657 1.00 13.39 -14.26
N ASN A 658 0.95 13.66 -12.96
CA ASN A 658 1.78 14.66 -12.29
C ASN A 658 2.14 14.20 -10.86
N PRO A 659 3.24 13.46 -10.68
CA PRO A 659 3.64 12.95 -9.37
C PRO A 659 4.03 14.02 -8.33
N SER A 660 4.31 15.25 -8.78
CA SER A 660 4.66 16.38 -7.89
C SER A 660 3.43 17.13 -7.38
N ARG A 661 2.22 16.80 -7.87
CA ARG A 661 0.98 17.49 -7.47
C ARG A 661 0.78 17.40 -5.97
N PRO A 662 0.47 18.53 -5.27
CA PRO A 662 0.20 18.52 -3.84
C PRO A 662 -0.98 17.60 -3.47
N LEU A 663 -0.86 16.88 -2.35
CA LEU A 663 -1.90 15.95 -1.88
C LEU A 663 -3.26 16.63 -1.70
N GLY A 664 -3.26 17.90 -1.25
CA GLY A 664 -4.49 18.68 -1.06
C GLY A 664 -5.20 19.09 -2.34
N GLU A 665 -4.51 19.06 -3.49
CA GLU A 665 -5.04 19.42 -4.81
C GLU A 665 -5.52 18.21 -5.61
N LEU A 666 -5.29 16.99 -5.11
CA LEU A 666 -5.78 15.78 -5.77
C LEU A 666 -7.30 15.67 -5.61
N GLU A 667 -8.00 15.46 -6.69
CA GLU A 667 -9.45 15.40 -6.73
C GLU A 667 -9.93 13.95 -6.58
N LEU A 668 -10.88 13.70 -5.66
CA LEU A 668 -11.46 12.37 -5.50
C LEU A 668 -12.39 12.03 -6.67
N LEU A 669 -13.28 12.94 -7.02
CA LEU A 669 -14.25 12.75 -8.10
C LEU A 669 -13.67 13.17 -9.45
N ALA A 670 -13.87 12.36 -10.48
CA ALA A 670 -13.49 12.69 -11.86
C ALA A 670 -14.26 13.88 -12.42
N THR A 671 -15.48 14.09 -11.94
CA THR A 671 -16.33 15.24 -12.29
C THR A 671 -17.01 15.72 -11.01
N PRO A 672 -16.89 17.02 -10.65
CA PRO A 672 -17.64 17.54 -9.52
C PRO A 672 -19.13 17.31 -9.77
N SER A 673 -19.79 16.49 -8.97
CA SER A 673 -21.24 16.42 -8.99
C SER A 673 -21.76 17.75 -8.46
N ALA A 674 -22.49 18.47 -9.28
CA ALA A 674 -23.19 19.65 -8.81
C ALA A 674 -24.19 19.22 -7.73
N LEU A 675 -24.11 19.85 -6.55
CA LEU A 675 -25.14 19.70 -5.55
C LEU A 675 -26.41 20.39 -6.08
N GLU A 676 -27.30 19.59 -6.66
CA GLU A 676 -28.62 20.07 -7.03
C GLU A 676 -29.53 20.00 -5.81
N GLY A 677 -30.05 21.12 -5.38
CA GLY A 677 -31.13 21.15 -4.41
C GLY A 677 -32.41 20.52 -4.97
N PRO A 678 -33.37 20.21 -4.11
CA PRO A 678 -34.64 19.69 -4.57
C PRO A 678 -35.28 20.67 -5.57
N LYS A 679 -35.70 20.18 -6.73
CA LYS A 679 -36.44 20.98 -7.72
C LYS A 679 -37.80 21.26 -7.13
N ALA A 680 -38.08 22.53 -6.83
CA ALA A 680 -39.35 23.00 -6.37
C ALA A 680 -39.76 24.19 -7.24
N ASP A 681 -41.04 24.29 -7.56
CA ASP A 681 -41.62 25.48 -8.19
C ASP A 681 -41.73 26.56 -7.11
N PHE A 682 -40.84 27.54 -7.16
CA PHE A 682 -40.90 28.68 -6.26
C PHE A 682 -41.85 29.73 -6.87
N PRO A 683 -42.70 30.37 -6.04
CA PRO A 683 -43.54 31.44 -6.54
C PRO A 683 -42.67 32.57 -7.10
N VAL A 684 -42.97 33.01 -8.31
CA VAL A 684 -42.28 34.13 -8.96
C VAL A 684 -42.75 35.43 -8.32
N GLY A 685 -41.84 36.15 -7.68
CA GLY A 685 -42.13 37.44 -7.05
C GLY A 685 -41.11 37.77 -5.92
N ASP A 686 -41.17 39.01 -5.48
CA ASP A 686 -40.40 39.46 -4.31
C ASP A 686 -41.16 39.13 -3.00
N LEU A 687 -40.47 39.27 -1.86
CA LEU A 687 -41.02 39.00 -0.55
C LEU A 687 -42.26 39.86 -0.22
N VAL A 688 -42.33 41.12 -0.73
CA VAL A 688 -43.46 42.02 -0.50
C VAL A 688 -44.68 41.56 -1.30
N SER A 689 -44.48 41.08 -2.54
CA SER A 689 -45.55 40.48 -3.36
C SER A 689 -46.11 39.20 -2.74
N LEU A 690 -45.24 38.31 -2.22
CA LEU A 690 -45.64 37.11 -1.50
C LEU A 690 -46.42 37.45 -0.22
N TRP A 691 -45.92 38.43 0.54
CA TRP A 691 -46.60 38.93 1.72
C TRP A 691 -47.99 39.45 1.41
N ASN A 692 -48.12 40.33 0.40
CA ASN A 692 -49.39 40.91 -0.03
C ASN A 692 -50.40 39.86 -0.49
N GLY A 693 -49.93 38.79 -1.16
CA GLY A 693 -50.79 37.66 -1.52
C GLY A 693 -51.30 36.85 -0.34
N HIS A 694 -50.47 36.72 0.73
CA HIS A 694 -50.80 35.93 1.89
C HIS A 694 -51.67 36.66 2.90
N ILE A 695 -51.45 37.94 3.12
CA ILE A 695 -52.06 38.73 4.19
C ILE A 695 -53.57 38.73 4.15
N GLN A 696 -54.20 38.78 2.95
CA GLN A 696 -55.63 38.85 2.81
C GLN A 696 -56.37 37.66 3.38
N SER A 697 -55.75 36.46 3.37
CA SER A 697 -56.33 35.25 3.87
C SER A 697 -56.00 34.95 5.35
N THR A 698 -55.06 35.71 5.94
CA THR A 698 -54.50 35.40 7.27
C THR A 698 -54.60 36.53 8.28
N ILE A 699 -55.26 37.64 7.93
CA ILE A 699 -55.25 38.91 8.67
C ILE A 699 -55.53 38.81 10.16
N GLY A 700 -56.42 37.90 10.59
CA GLY A 700 -56.75 37.70 12.00
C GLY A 700 -56.00 36.49 12.65
N GLN A 701 -55.08 35.85 11.94
CA GLN A 701 -54.28 34.77 12.49
C GLN A 701 -53.07 35.32 13.22
N GLN A 702 -52.58 34.56 14.18
CA GLN A 702 -51.36 34.90 14.91
C GLN A 702 -50.14 34.87 13.96
N ALA A 703 -49.44 36.01 13.87
CA ALA A 703 -48.23 36.17 13.07
C ALA A 703 -46.97 36.08 13.94
N LEU A 704 -46.98 36.67 15.13
CA LEU A 704 -45.86 36.70 16.04
C LEU A 704 -46.29 36.41 17.47
N GLN A 705 -45.40 35.81 18.23
CA GLN A 705 -45.51 35.72 19.69
C GLN A 705 -44.17 36.22 20.27
N TYR A 706 -44.29 37.13 21.23
CA TYR A 706 -43.11 37.63 21.94
C TYR A 706 -43.48 37.72 23.43
N GLU A 707 -42.74 37.00 24.25
CA GLU A 707 -43.06 36.79 25.63
C GLU A 707 -44.56 36.33 25.81
N ASP A 708 -45.35 37.05 26.58
CA ASP A 708 -46.77 36.78 26.80
C ASP A 708 -47.71 37.49 25.83
N GLN A 709 -47.15 38.20 24.85
CA GLN A 709 -47.95 38.99 23.87
C GLN A 709 -48.04 38.27 22.53
N SER A 710 -49.26 38.27 21.98
CA SER A 710 -49.53 37.71 20.65
C SER A 710 -49.95 38.83 19.68
N PHE A 711 -49.35 38.85 18.49
CA PHE A 711 -49.63 39.82 17.44
C PHE A 711 -50.15 39.08 16.20
N ASP A 712 -51.24 39.58 15.65
CA ASP A 712 -51.83 39.03 14.43
C ASP A 712 -51.19 39.62 13.16
N TYR A 713 -51.48 39.02 12.02
CA TYR A 713 -51.01 39.51 10.69
C TYR A 713 -51.55 40.90 10.39
N GLY A 714 -52.76 41.24 10.85
CA GLY A 714 -53.34 42.57 10.65
C GLY A 714 -52.56 43.65 11.38
N TRP A 715 -52.19 43.44 12.62
CA TRP A 715 -51.31 44.34 13.37
C TRP A 715 -49.98 44.53 12.66
N LEU A 716 -49.32 43.41 12.26
CA LEU A 716 -48.02 43.46 11.61
C LEU A 716 -48.11 44.21 10.25
N GLU A 717 -49.18 44.02 9.49
CA GLU A 717 -49.44 44.74 8.26
C GLU A 717 -49.59 46.24 8.49
N ALA A 718 -50.40 46.65 9.49
CA ALA A 718 -50.67 48.05 9.78
C ALA A 718 -49.40 48.77 10.24
N GLU A 719 -48.63 48.16 11.17
CA GLU A 719 -47.42 48.78 11.69
C GLU A 719 -46.29 48.84 10.65
N SER A 720 -46.09 47.78 9.84
CA SER A 720 -45.09 47.81 8.78
C SER A 720 -45.45 48.79 7.67
N ASN A 721 -46.73 48.96 7.29
CA ASN A 721 -47.14 49.92 6.31
C ASN A 721 -46.94 51.36 6.82
N ARG A 722 -47.26 51.65 8.11
CA ARG A 722 -47.06 52.97 8.72
C ARG A 722 -45.58 53.35 8.72
N LEU A 723 -44.71 52.41 9.10
CA LEU A 723 -43.25 52.61 9.10
C LEU A 723 -42.70 52.74 7.69
N ALA A 724 -43.17 51.93 6.72
CA ALA A 724 -42.75 51.99 5.31
C ALA A 724 -43.04 53.36 4.70
N GLN A 725 -44.24 53.91 4.94
CA GLN A 725 -44.60 55.27 4.46
C GLN A 725 -43.71 56.35 5.11
N HIS A 726 -43.34 56.19 6.36
CA HIS A 726 -42.42 57.11 7.01
C HIS A 726 -41.05 57.05 6.37
N LEU A 727 -40.49 55.86 6.15
CA LEU A 727 -39.20 55.66 5.51
C LEU A 727 -39.17 56.23 4.07
N GLN A 728 -40.21 56.01 3.30
CA GLN A 728 -40.34 56.63 1.94
C GLN A 728 -40.32 58.17 2.00
N ARG A 729 -41.00 58.78 2.97
CA ARG A 729 -40.95 60.27 3.18
C ARG A 729 -39.56 60.76 3.57
N GLN A 730 -38.75 59.93 4.19
CA GLN A 730 -37.34 60.20 4.52
C GLN A 730 -36.39 59.90 3.34
N GLY A 731 -36.91 59.49 2.17
CA GLY A 731 -36.14 59.25 0.97
C GLY A 731 -35.64 57.83 0.78
N VAL A 732 -36.14 56.89 1.53
CA VAL A 732 -35.82 55.47 1.30
C VAL A 732 -36.48 55.02 0.00
N ALA A 733 -35.69 54.50 -0.92
CA ALA A 733 -36.07 53.98 -2.24
C ALA A 733 -35.29 52.70 -2.57
N ALA A 734 -35.41 52.21 -3.79
CA ALA A 734 -34.61 51.05 -4.23
C ALA A 734 -33.13 51.30 -3.99
N GLU A 735 -32.44 50.24 -3.55
CA GLU A 735 -31.01 50.22 -3.18
C GLU A 735 -30.63 51.07 -1.94
N SER A 736 -31.60 51.69 -1.26
CA SER A 736 -31.31 52.40 0.00
C SER A 736 -31.08 51.41 1.14
N SER A 737 -29.92 51.48 1.79
CA SER A 737 -29.61 50.68 2.97
C SER A 737 -30.16 51.33 4.24
N VAL A 738 -30.95 50.60 5.03
CA VAL A 738 -31.52 51.05 6.30
C VAL A 738 -31.02 50.16 7.45
N GLY A 739 -30.26 50.74 8.39
CA GLY A 739 -29.79 50.05 9.57
C GLY A 739 -30.90 49.78 10.57
N LEU A 740 -31.06 48.54 11.01
CA LEU A 740 -31.99 48.13 12.05
C LEU A 740 -31.16 47.75 13.31
N CYS A 741 -31.00 48.70 14.21
CA CYS A 741 -30.29 48.48 15.48
C CYS A 741 -31.30 48.20 16.60
N LEU A 742 -31.79 46.94 16.63
CA LEU A 742 -32.87 46.49 17.52
C LEU A 742 -32.54 45.11 18.07
N ASP A 743 -32.93 44.84 19.31
CA ASP A 743 -32.97 43.46 19.83
C ASP A 743 -34.06 42.63 19.14
N ARG A 744 -34.04 41.35 19.35
CA ARG A 744 -35.11 40.46 18.83
C ARG A 744 -36.45 40.85 19.47
N SER A 745 -37.31 41.49 18.72
CA SER A 745 -38.60 42.00 19.18
C SER A 745 -39.60 42.05 18.04
N PRO A 746 -40.91 42.28 18.32
CA PRO A 746 -41.90 42.52 17.28
C PRO A 746 -41.54 43.71 16.39
N GLU A 747 -40.93 44.76 16.94
CA GLU A 747 -40.48 45.96 16.22
C GLU A 747 -39.38 45.64 15.22
N PHE A 748 -38.54 44.67 15.50
CA PHE A 748 -37.50 44.20 14.53
C PHE A 748 -38.18 43.63 13.27
N VAL A 749 -39.22 42.77 13.47
CA VAL A 749 -39.95 42.18 12.34
C VAL A 749 -40.74 43.26 11.56
N VAL A 750 -41.37 44.18 12.27
CA VAL A 750 -42.01 45.39 11.68
C VAL A 750 -41.00 46.20 10.86
N GLY A 751 -39.80 46.41 11.40
CA GLY A 751 -38.71 47.12 10.74
C GLY A 751 -38.25 46.46 9.44
N VAL A 752 -38.04 45.14 9.47
CA VAL A 752 -37.67 44.37 8.26
C VAL A 752 -38.73 44.51 7.17
N LEU A 753 -39.99 44.23 7.50
CA LEU A 753 -41.09 44.36 6.52
C LEU A 753 -41.26 45.77 6.00
N ALA A 754 -41.16 46.77 6.86
CA ALA A 754 -41.30 48.16 6.49
C ALA A 754 -40.22 48.66 5.52
N VAL A 755 -38.98 48.27 5.75
CA VAL A 755 -37.84 48.57 4.86
C VAL A 755 -38.06 47.94 3.47
N LEU A 756 -38.43 46.65 3.45
CA LEU A 756 -38.72 45.94 2.21
C LEU A 756 -39.91 46.57 1.47
N LYS A 757 -40.98 46.92 2.17
CA LYS A 757 -42.15 47.62 1.60
C LYS A 757 -41.83 49.05 1.11
N ALA A 758 -40.85 49.71 1.71
CA ALA A 758 -40.34 50.99 1.25
C ALA A 758 -39.45 50.88 -0.01
N GLY A 759 -39.08 49.69 -0.40
CA GLY A 759 -38.18 49.40 -1.54
C GLY A 759 -36.69 49.37 -1.15
N GLY A 760 -36.34 49.50 0.14
CA GLY A 760 -34.96 49.51 0.63
C GLY A 760 -34.43 48.11 1.01
N ALA A 761 -33.15 48.07 1.32
CA ALA A 761 -32.47 46.93 1.87
C ALA A 761 -32.22 47.14 3.38
N PHE A 762 -32.59 46.16 4.24
CA PHE A 762 -32.31 46.26 5.66
C PHE A 762 -30.92 45.71 6.00
N VAL A 763 -30.27 46.38 6.96
CA VAL A 763 -28.96 45.94 7.50
C VAL A 763 -29.14 45.70 9.00
N PRO A 764 -29.14 44.47 9.47
CA PRO A 764 -29.28 44.18 10.90
C PRO A 764 -28.02 44.59 11.65
N LEU A 765 -28.14 45.37 12.74
CA LEU A 765 -27.08 45.80 13.58
C LEU A 765 -27.37 45.31 15.00
N ASP A 766 -26.39 44.64 15.61
CA ASP A 766 -26.54 44.21 16.99
C ASP A 766 -26.33 45.41 17.94
N PRO A 767 -27.33 45.74 18.79
CA PRO A 767 -27.21 46.84 19.77
C PRO A 767 -26.04 46.69 20.76
N LYS A 768 -25.49 45.49 20.90
CA LYS A 768 -24.37 45.17 21.78
C LYS A 768 -23.02 45.41 21.13
N TRP A 769 -22.97 45.78 19.87
CA TRP A 769 -21.70 46.10 19.22
C TRP A 769 -21.08 47.36 19.80
N PRO A 770 -19.73 47.44 19.93
CA PRO A 770 -19.06 48.65 20.34
C PRO A 770 -19.39 49.83 19.40
N SER A 771 -19.41 51.04 19.98
CA SER A 771 -19.77 52.28 19.26
C SER A 771 -18.85 52.64 18.10
N ASP A 772 -17.70 51.98 17.98
CA ASP A 772 -16.69 52.22 16.94
C ASP A 772 -16.89 51.28 15.73
N ARG A 773 -17.90 50.43 15.75
CA ARG A 773 -18.36 49.60 14.64
C ARG A 773 -19.65 50.17 14.06
#